data_00d542f64cb352246fe35471305fadd1
#
_entry.id   00d542f64cb352246fe35471305fadd1
#
_cell.length_a   1.000
_cell.length_b   1.000
_cell.length_c   1.000
_cell.angle_alpha   90.00
_cell.angle_beta   90.00
_cell.angle_gamma   90.00
#
_symmetry.space_group_name_H-M   'P 1'
#
loop_
_entity.id
_entity.type
_entity.pdbx_description
1 polymer ?
#
loop_
_entity_poly.entity_id
_entity_poly.type
_entity_poly.pdbx_seq_one_letter_code
_entity_poly.pdbx_strand_id
1 'polypeptide(L)'
;MKRLPGVLLICASTLFAQTNSGELRLKVTDPSGAGAKASGTLSGPAGDHSFQTDAQGVYIFSGLADGHYRLDVWRTGFATQSIAIDVAGTTPISRTITLSLAPQATRIDVVESAPLPGTNLPINEIPGPVQTATARAIDQTSSLDLTAYMNRRLEAVHINNNQENPFQPDVNYRGYTASPLLGNPEGISVYMDGVRQNQPFGDVVAWDLIPRTAISEMALIPGSNPLFGLNTLGGALSIETKDGHSAPGSTLQISGGSFGRREGQFEHGWSNAKGFDFYATGDLFREDGWRQFSPSEVRQAFIKGGWENRKTSVHLSFGYADNWLTGNGLQDTRFLAKSWSSVYSIPDITWNRSPSLNLTLRHNLTNKLTLSGNVYFRYMRADTTNGDINDASFDESLYNLSAADAAALTAAGYTGFPTTGNATTEPFPFWRCIAQGLEKDEPVEKCTGIITNTFDKQHNWGLAGQLGWLAAHNRLTAGSAWDRSSLSYQQGSQFGYLNPDRITITPINAFTNGSTTQDGTPVDTRVNLHGLVNTFGIYAGDTISLRRSLAVTISGRYNRTAIGNIDRLPVVTDGSRGSLTGNYVFNRFNPAVGFTYNPFNLGGVYFSYSEANRAPTAIELGCADPDFPCNLPNALVSDPPLKQVVTRTLEAGIRGSGEGNLHWSAGWFRAENHNDLLFVASQQLGFGYFSNFGRTQRQGAEISISGKVRRLSLGGNYTFLDATYQSPQLVDGGSNSLSDGGPGMDGNIVIEPGDQIPQMPRNILKAYADFQATKKIVVDIDYDAVGRSFARGNENNLDKPDGVFYLGQGFSPGYGVLNLGAHYQIQKRVELFLQIDNLLNHRYYTAAQLGSTPFDNSGNFVARPFPAVDGDYPIRNTTFFAPGAPIGAWGGLRFHF
;
A
#
# COMPACT_ATOMS: atom_id res chain seq x y z
N MET A 1 73.66 -65.22 -17.31
CA MET A 1 72.52 -66.11 -17.04
C MET A 1 71.37 -65.18 -16.80
N LYS A 2 70.59 -64.82 -17.84
CA LYS A 2 69.30 -65.26 -18.26
C LYS A 2 68.27 -65.31 -17.16
N ARG A 3 67.25 -64.32 -17.23
CA ARG A 3 65.83 -64.64 -17.24
C ARG A 3 65.04 -63.37 -17.62
N LEU A 4 64.22 -63.50 -18.65
CA LEU A 4 63.13 -62.54 -19.06
C LEU A 4 62.02 -62.52 -17.99
N PRO A 5 61.30 -61.41 -17.93
CA PRO A 5 59.90 -61.48 -17.47
C PRO A 5 58.90 -61.12 -18.57
N GLY A 6 57.80 -61.85 -18.52
CA GLY A 6 56.69 -61.82 -19.51
C GLY A 6 55.86 -60.52 -19.42
N VAL A 7 55.39 -60.12 -20.60
CA VAL A 7 54.43 -59.02 -20.81
C VAL A 7 53.07 -59.56 -20.51
N LEU A 8 52.40 -58.95 -19.53
CA LEU A 8 50.98 -59.13 -19.25
C LEU A 8 50.16 -58.08 -20.02
N LEU A 9 49.45 -58.48 -21.05
CA LEU A 9 48.54 -57.66 -21.82
C LEU A 9 47.24 -57.52 -21.04
N ILE A 10 46.95 -56.31 -20.46
CA ILE A 10 45.68 -55.99 -19.86
C ILE A 10 44.81 -55.37 -20.96
N CYS A 11 43.78 -56.10 -21.43
CA CYS A 11 42.70 -55.57 -22.25
C CYS A 11 41.83 -54.65 -21.39
N ALA A 12 41.97 -53.33 -21.55
CA ALA A 12 41.04 -52.35 -21.02
C ALA A 12 39.74 -52.41 -21.89
N SER A 13 38.70 -53.08 -21.40
CA SER A 13 37.37 -52.98 -21.91
C SER A 13 36.80 -51.60 -21.54
N THR A 14 36.72 -50.68 -22.48
CA THR A 14 35.97 -49.42 -22.37
C THR A 14 34.50 -49.74 -22.25
N LEU A 15 33.97 -49.68 -21.04
CA LEU A 15 32.55 -49.60 -20.77
C LEU A 15 32.04 -48.27 -21.31
N PHE A 16 31.43 -48.30 -22.49
CA PHE A 16 30.54 -47.20 -22.89
C PHE A 16 29.35 -47.21 -21.95
N ALA A 17 29.32 -46.30 -21.00
CA ALA A 17 28.10 -45.96 -20.27
C ALA A 17 27.12 -45.44 -21.29
N GLN A 18 26.07 -46.19 -21.59
CA GLN A 18 24.92 -45.72 -22.33
C GLN A 18 24.29 -44.63 -21.44
N THR A 19 24.49 -43.35 -21.78
CA THR A 19 23.75 -42.27 -21.21
C THR A 19 22.31 -42.42 -21.70
N ASN A 20 21.39 -42.76 -20.82
CA ASN A 20 19.97 -42.67 -21.08
C ASN A 20 19.67 -41.21 -21.54
N SER A 21 19.22 -41.06 -22.76
CA SER A 21 18.89 -39.73 -23.30
C SER A 21 17.40 -39.66 -23.55
N GLY A 22 16.75 -38.66 -22.91
CA GLY A 22 15.33 -38.36 -23.07
C GLY A 22 15.03 -37.59 -24.37
N GLU A 23 13.80 -37.65 -24.82
CA GLU A 23 13.27 -36.88 -25.93
C GLU A 23 12.08 -36.01 -25.44
N LEU A 24 12.07 -34.71 -25.77
CA LEU A 24 10.95 -33.81 -25.53
C LEU A 24 10.38 -33.33 -26.85
N ARG A 25 9.14 -33.67 -27.10
CA ARG A 25 8.33 -33.21 -28.25
C ARG A 25 7.51 -32.01 -27.82
N LEU A 26 7.86 -30.83 -28.28
CA LEU A 26 7.17 -29.61 -28.01
C LEU A 26 6.23 -29.27 -29.16
N LYS A 27 4.97 -28.91 -28.85
CA LYS A 27 4.04 -28.31 -29.78
C LYS A 27 3.57 -26.99 -29.22
N VAL A 28 3.81 -25.91 -29.94
CA VAL A 28 3.35 -24.56 -29.59
C VAL A 28 2.17 -24.19 -30.48
N THR A 29 1.07 -23.77 -29.86
CA THR A 29 -0.14 -23.35 -30.56
C THR A 29 -0.51 -21.93 -30.17
N ASP A 30 -1.22 -21.25 -31.05
CA ASP A 30 -1.90 -20.01 -30.71
C ASP A 30 -3.26 -20.29 -30.01
N PRO A 31 -4.00 -19.28 -29.53
CA PRO A 31 -5.28 -19.45 -28.87
C PRO A 31 -6.39 -20.08 -29.73
N SER A 32 -6.19 -20.12 -31.04
CA SER A 32 -7.11 -20.79 -31.97
C SER A 32 -6.83 -22.30 -32.12
N GLY A 33 -5.71 -22.76 -31.52
CA GLY A 33 -5.20 -24.12 -31.65
C GLY A 33 -4.33 -24.36 -32.90
N ALA A 34 -4.11 -23.31 -33.72
CA ALA A 34 -3.20 -23.42 -34.87
C ALA A 34 -1.74 -23.45 -34.41
N GLY A 35 -0.89 -24.20 -35.11
CA GLY A 35 0.54 -24.26 -34.83
C GLY A 35 1.19 -22.85 -34.93
N ALA A 36 2.01 -22.53 -33.96
CA ALA A 36 2.61 -21.21 -33.83
C ALA A 36 4.14 -21.28 -33.93
N LYS A 37 4.74 -20.58 -34.90
CA LYS A 37 6.20 -20.41 -34.95
C LYS A 37 6.62 -19.52 -33.79
N ALA A 38 7.29 -20.09 -32.77
CA ALA A 38 7.73 -19.44 -31.57
C ALA A 38 9.23 -19.69 -31.31
N SER A 39 9.88 -18.81 -30.63
CA SER A 39 11.26 -19.00 -30.14
C SER A 39 11.23 -19.36 -28.66
N GLY A 40 12.30 -19.97 -28.17
CA GLY A 40 12.39 -20.33 -26.78
C GLY A 40 13.76 -20.80 -26.35
N THR A 41 13.90 -21.07 -25.05
CA THR A 41 15.09 -21.68 -24.46
C THR A 41 14.66 -22.82 -23.54
N LEU A 42 15.29 -23.96 -23.69
CA LEU A 42 15.22 -25.08 -22.74
C LEU A 42 16.48 -25.07 -21.90
N SER A 43 16.38 -24.67 -20.65
CA SER A 43 17.48 -24.62 -19.67
C SER A 43 17.45 -25.86 -18.81
N GLY A 44 18.59 -26.57 -18.68
CA GLY A 44 18.66 -27.81 -17.95
C GLY A 44 20.09 -28.27 -17.60
N PRO A 45 20.24 -29.50 -17.06
CA PRO A 45 21.53 -30.00 -16.57
C PRO A 45 22.69 -29.94 -17.57
N ALA A 46 22.41 -30.10 -18.86
CA ALA A 46 23.38 -30.07 -19.93
C ALA A 46 23.64 -28.67 -20.52
N GLY A 47 22.96 -27.62 -19.99
CA GLY A 47 23.03 -26.24 -20.47
C GLY A 47 21.74 -25.80 -21.15
N ASP A 48 21.80 -24.62 -21.78
CA ASP A 48 20.65 -24.01 -22.45
C ASP A 48 20.62 -24.39 -23.94
N HIS A 49 19.46 -24.82 -24.38
CA HIS A 49 19.17 -25.13 -25.78
C HIS A 49 18.18 -24.09 -26.32
N SER A 50 18.67 -23.11 -27.05
CA SER A 50 17.78 -22.19 -27.78
C SER A 50 17.14 -22.91 -28.97
N PHE A 51 15.84 -22.68 -29.17
CA PHE A 51 15.08 -23.31 -30.25
C PHE A 51 14.13 -22.34 -30.95
N GLN A 52 13.70 -22.75 -32.11
CA GLN A 52 12.58 -22.12 -32.82
C GLN A 52 11.70 -23.24 -33.40
N THR A 53 10.40 -23.20 -33.11
CA THR A 53 9.45 -24.15 -33.68
C THR A 53 9.28 -23.94 -35.18
N ASP A 54 8.87 -25.00 -35.90
CA ASP A 54 8.50 -24.93 -37.32
C ASP A 54 7.16 -24.16 -37.51
N ALA A 55 6.70 -24.11 -38.77
CA ALA A 55 5.43 -23.45 -39.10
C ALA A 55 4.19 -24.16 -38.51
N GLN A 56 4.32 -25.43 -38.14
CA GLN A 56 3.29 -26.23 -37.47
C GLN A 56 3.40 -26.12 -35.95
N GLY A 57 4.33 -25.34 -35.42
CA GLY A 57 4.54 -25.13 -34.00
C GLY A 57 5.31 -26.24 -33.31
N VAL A 58 6.00 -27.13 -34.07
CA VAL A 58 6.65 -28.31 -33.51
C VAL A 58 8.16 -28.11 -33.39
N TYR A 59 8.73 -28.58 -32.27
CA TYR A 59 10.18 -28.73 -32.08
C TYR A 59 10.46 -30.00 -31.26
N ILE A 60 11.55 -30.69 -31.58
CA ILE A 60 11.92 -31.93 -30.91
C ILE A 60 13.31 -31.75 -30.31
N PHE A 61 13.41 -31.85 -29.01
CA PHE A 61 14.69 -31.94 -28.30
C PHE A 61 15.02 -33.42 -28.14
N SER A 62 16.19 -33.82 -28.60
CA SER A 62 16.73 -35.18 -28.45
C SER A 62 18.04 -35.15 -27.69
N GLY A 63 18.35 -36.25 -27.02
CA GLY A 63 19.59 -36.35 -26.28
C GLY A 63 19.59 -35.62 -24.95
N LEU A 64 18.43 -35.37 -24.35
CA LEU A 64 18.30 -34.69 -23.06
C LEU A 64 18.74 -35.63 -21.94
N ALA A 65 19.63 -35.15 -21.06
CA ALA A 65 19.98 -35.85 -19.83
C ALA A 65 18.79 -35.90 -18.86
N ASP A 66 18.74 -36.92 -18.00
CA ASP A 66 17.75 -36.91 -16.92
C ASP A 66 17.93 -35.71 -16.02
N GLY A 67 16.82 -35.02 -15.72
CA GLY A 67 16.89 -33.82 -14.89
C GLY A 67 15.68 -32.89 -15.03
N HIS A 68 15.74 -31.81 -14.28
CA HIS A 68 14.76 -30.72 -14.37
C HIS A 68 15.16 -29.75 -15.45
N TYR A 69 14.21 -29.43 -16.30
CA TYR A 69 14.38 -28.44 -17.35
C TYR A 69 13.35 -27.33 -17.15
N ARG A 70 13.75 -26.10 -17.46
CA ARG A 70 12.88 -24.94 -17.63
C ARG A 70 12.76 -24.67 -19.12
N LEU A 71 11.55 -24.64 -19.62
CA LEU A 71 11.22 -24.27 -20.98
C LEU A 71 10.55 -22.91 -21.02
N ASP A 72 11.26 -21.93 -21.57
CA ASP A 72 10.74 -20.59 -21.85
C ASP A 72 10.37 -20.49 -23.32
N VAL A 73 9.14 -20.07 -23.61
CA VAL A 73 8.62 -19.93 -24.98
C VAL A 73 8.06 -18.54 -25.15
N TRP A 74 8.47 -17.83 -26.17
CA TRP A 74 7.98 -16.51 -26.50
C TRP A 74 7.72 -16.35 -28.01
N ARG A 75 6.79 -15.45 -28.30
CA ARG A 75 6.47 -14.99 -29.64
C ARG A 75 5.98 -13.53 -29.53
N THR A 76 6.41 -12.67 -30.45
CA THR A 76 5.95 -11.26 -30.51
C THR A 76 4.42 -11.19 -30.51
N GLY A 77 3.82 -10.44 -29.60
CA GLY A 77 2.38 -10.30 -29.40
C GLY A 77 1.75 -11.37 -28.51
N PHE A 78 2.55 -12.23 -27.88
CA PHE A 78 2.08 -13.26 -26.95
C PHE A 78 2.84 -13.17 -25.61
N ALA A 79 2.18 -13.53 -24.51
CA ALA A 79 2.84 -13.63 -23.22
C ALA A 79 3.89 -14.75 -23.24
N THR A 80 5.06 -14.49 -22.70
CA THR A 80 6.10 -15.50 -22.50
C THR A 80 5.55 -16.59 -21.57
N GLN A 81 5.69 -17.85 -21.97
CA GLN A 81 5.29 -19.02 -21.18
C GLN A 81 6.54 -19.69 -20.61
N SER A 82 6.59 -19.88 -19.30
CA SER A 82 7.67 -20.59 -18.60
C SER A 82 7.09 -21.84 -17.94
N ILE A 83 7.59 -23.00 -18.29
CA ILE A 83 7.15 -24.26 -17.67
C ILE A 83 8.34 -25.10 -17.23
N ALA A 84 8.18 -25.78 -16.11
CA ALA A 84 9.12 -26.81 -15.66
C ALA A 84 8.80 -28.15 -16.35
N ILE A 85 9.83 -28.82 -16.81
CA ILE A 85 9.73 -30.12 -17.47
C ILE A 85 10.72 -31.09 -16.81
N ASP A 86 10.22 -32.23 -16.42
CA ASP A 86 11.04 -33.30 -15.88
C ASP A 86 11.33 -34.34 -16.95
N VAL A 87 12.59 -34.51 -17.26
CA VAL A 87 13.04 -35.55 -18.19
C VAL A 87 13.61 -36.73 -17.37
N ALA A 88 13.01 -37.92 -17.56
CA ALA A 88 13.44 -39.13 -16.88
C ALA A 88 13.38 -40.34 -17.83
N GLY A 89 14.51 -40.97 -18.05
CA GLY A 89 14.63 -42.14 -18.89
C GLY A 89 14.43 -41.87 -20.40
N THR A 90 14.19 -42.89 -21.16
CA THR A 90 14.14 -42.83 -22.63
C THR A 90 12.73 -42.65 -23.20
N THR A 91 11.70 -42.54 -22.35
CA THR A 91 10.30 -42.35 -22.81
C THR A 91 10.10 -40.94 -23.33
N PRO A 92 9.67 -40.73 -24.60
CA PRO A 92 9.43 -39.42 -25.13
C PRO A 92 8.34 -38.66 -24.36
N ILE A 93 8.63 -37.43 -23.99
CA ILE A 93 7.71 -36.54 -23.30
C ILE A 93 7.07 -35.63 -24.35
N SER A 94 5.76 -35.57 -24.42
CA SER A 94 5.05 -34.61 -25.27
C SER A 94 4.48 -33.48 -24.43
N ARG A 95 4.72 -32.22 -24.86
CA ARG A 95 4.17 -31.01 -24.24
C ARG A 95 3.57 -30.11 -25.29
N THR A 96 2.32 -29.70 -25.06
CA THR A 96 1.66 -28.67 -25.88
C THR A 96 1.58 -27.40 -25.04
N ILE A 97 2.06 -26.30 -25.60
CA ILE A 97 1.96 -24.97 -25.03
C ILE A 97 1.05 -24.15 -25.92
N THR A 98 -0.04 -23.64 -25.36
CA THR A 98 -0.89 -22.68 -26.02
C THR A 98 -0.48 -21.29 -25.58
N LEU A 99 0.12 -20.51 -26.50
CA LEU A 99 0.48 -19.14 -26.23
C LEU A 99 -0.79 -18.30 -26.01
N SER A 100 -0.85 -17.54 -24.93
CA SER A 100 -1.86 -16.49 -24.76
C SER A 100 -1.35 -15.19 -25.37
N LEU A 101 -2.24 -14.38 -25.97
CA LEU A 101 -1.88 -13.02 -26.41
C LEU A 101 -1.36 -12.24 -25.21
N ALA A 102 -0.28 -11.49 -25.38
CA ALA A 102 0.37 -10.77 -24.26
C ALA A 102 -0.61 -9.97 -23.40
N PRO A 103 -1.59 -9.25 -23.96
CA PRO A 103 -2.64 -8.60 -23.17
C PRO A 103 -3.76 -9.53 -22.70
N GLN A 104 -3.71 -10.83 -22.93
CA GLN A 104 -4.79 -11.79 -22.59
C GLN A 104 -4.47 -12.74 -21.44
N ALA A 105 -3.25 -12.76 -20.90
CA ALA A 105 -2.94 -13.52 -19.72
C ALA A 105 -3.62 -12.87 -18.49
N THR A 106 -4.30 -13.68 -17.70
CA THR A 106 -4.94 -13.24 -16.44
C THR A 106 -4.13 -13.64 -15.22
N ARG A 107 -3.07 -14.42 -15.40
CA ARG A 107 -2.24 -14.95 -14.32
C ARG A 107 -0.77 -15.02 -14.74
N ILE A 108 0.09 -14.84 -13.78
CA ILE A 108 1.54 -14.97 -13.85
C ILE A 108 1.94 -16.22 -13.06
N ASP A 109 2.71 -17.12 -13.67
CA ASP A 109 3.18 -18.35 -13.03
C ASP A 109 4.63 -18.28 -12.56
N VAL A 110 5.30 -17.16 -12.86
CA VAL A 110 6.69 -16.90 -12.51
C VAL A 110 6.81 -15.47 -12.02
N VAL A 111 7.40 -15.26 -10.86
CA VAL A 111 7.56 -13.93 -10.27
C VAL A 111 9.00 -13.65 -9.89
N GLU A 112 9.38 -12.39 -9.90
CA GLU A 112 10.67 -11.97 -9.36
C GLU A 112 10.69 -12.17 -7.84
N SER A 113 11.77 -12.78 -7.34
CA SER A 113 11.94 -13.06 -5.92
C SER A 113 12.58 -11.91 -5.14
N ALA A 114 13.00 -10.85 -5.82
CA ALA A 114 13.62 -9.65 -5.30
C ALA A 114 13.17 -8.44 -6.13
N PRO A 115 13.40 -7.18 -5.67
CA PRO A 115 12.93 -5.99 -6.37
C PRO A 115 13.46 -5.80 -7.79
N LEU A 116 14.66 -6.33 -8.09
CA LEU A 116 15.27 -6.24 -9.41
C LEU A 116 15.05 -7.53 -10.21
N PRO A 117 14.85 -7.44 -11.54
CA PRO A 117 14.65 -8.61 -12.39
C PRO A 117 15.92 -9.46 -12.52
N GLY A 118 15.76 -10.76 -12.73
CA GLY A 118 16.89 -11.66 -13.06
C GLY A 118 16.89 -13.04 -12.43
N THR A 119 16.02 -13.30 -11.46
CA THR A 119 15.89 -14.62 -10.83
C THR A 119 14.43 -14.98 -10.63
N ASN A 120 13.74 -15.08 -11.75
CA ASN A 120 12.35 -15.48 -11.75
C ASN A 120 12.18 -16.87 -11.13
N LEU A 121 11.30 -16.98 -10.15
CA LEU A 121 10.93 -18.23 -9.52
C LEU A 121 9.51 -18.63 -9.95
N PRO A 122 9.31 -19.89 -10.34
CA PRO A 122 7.96 -20.43 -10.45
C PRO A 122 7.24 -20.29 -9.11
N ILE A 123 5.97 -19.89 -9.15
CA ILE A 123 5.19 -19.67 -7.91
C ILE A 123 5.18 -20.91 -7.01
N ASN A 124 5.19 -22.12 -7.60
CA ASN A 124 5.24 -23.38 -6.84
C ASN A 124 6.55 -23.62 -6.09
N GLU A 125 7.63 -22.91 -6.39
CA GLU A 125 8.90 -22.98 -5.67
C GLU A 125 9.05 -21.88 -4.59
N ILE A 126 8.14 -20.90 -4.54
CA ILE A 126 8.15 -19.87 -3.51
C ILE A 126 7.42 -20.40 -2.27
N PRO A 127 8.03 -20.36 -1.08
CA PRO A 127 7.43 -20.88 0.15
C PRO A 127 6.42 -19.88 0.76
N GLY A 128 5.35 -19.54 0.03
CA GLY A 128 4.29 -18.60 0.45
C GLY A 128 3.19 -18.49 -0.61
N PRO A 129 1.99 -17.97 -0.25
CA PRO A 129 0.86 -17.83 -1.16
C PRO A 129 0.95 -16.51 -1.95
N VAL A 130 1.85 -16.44 -2.94
CA VAL A 130 2.00 -15.25 -3.79
C VAL A 130 0.76 -15.04 -4.64
N GLN A 131 0.27 -13.82 -4.66
CA GLN A 131 -0.87 -13.38 -5.46
C GLN A 131 -0.39 -12.50 -6.61
N THR A 132 -0.87 -12.73 -7.82
CA THR A 132 -0.44 -12.00 -9.01
C THR A 132 -1.61 -11.49 -9.82
N ALA A 133 -1.40 -10.36 -10.52
CA ALA A 133 -2.34 -9.85 -11.50
C ALA A 133 -1.61 -9.27 -12.71
N THR A 134 -2.20 -9.45 -13.89
CA THR A 134 -1.74 -8.81 -15.13
C THR A 134 -2.54 -7.54 -15.42
N ALA A 135 -2.03 -6.67 -16.30
CA ALA A 135 -2.76 -5.51 -16.82
C ALA A 135 -4.20 -5.87 -17.22
N ARG A 136 -4.37 -6.98 -17.93
CA ARG A 136 -5.71 -7.44 -18.35
C ARG A 136 -6.63 -7.73 -17.17
N ALA A 137 -6.15 -8.40 -16.13
CA ALA A 137 -6.97 -8.70 -14.96
C ALA A 137 -7.41 -7.42 -14.25
N ILE A 138 -6.50 -6.43 -14.17
CA ILE A 138 -6.78 -5.11 -13.60
C ILE A 138 -7.80 -4.34 -14.47
N ASP A 139 -7.62 -4.32 -15.78
CA ASP A 139 -8.49 -3.60 -16.71
C ASP A 139 -9.90 -4.21 -16.82
N GLN A 140 -10.03 -5.52 -16.64
CA GLN A 140 -11.32 -6.22 -16.66
C GLN A 140 -12.24 -5.84 -15.50
N THR A 141 -11.70 -5.41 -14.37
CA THR A 141 -12.51 -4.97 -13.22
C THR A 141 -12.98 -3.54 -13.34
N SER A 142 -12.54 -2.78 -14.37
CA SER A 142 -12.80 -1.34 -14.52
C SER A 142 -12.56 -0.55 -13.23
N SER A 143 -11.62 -1.02 -12.38
CA SER A 143 -11.26 -0.38 -11.12
C SER A 143 -10.63 0.97 -11.38
N LEU A 144 -10.92 1.96 -10.52
CA LEU A 144 -10.41 3.32 -10.67
C LEU A 144 -8.89 3.38 -10.61
N ASP A 145 -8.32 2.70 -9.63
CA ASP A 145 -6.88 2.60 -9.41
C ASP A 145 -6.44 1.17 -9.04
N LEU A 146 -5.17 0.99 -8.70
CA LEU A 146 -4.62 -0.29 -8.29
C LEU A 146 -5.21 -0.78 -6.97
N THR A 147 -5.45 0.12 -6.02
CA THR A 147 -5.92 -0.24 -4.68
C THR A 147 -7.36 -0.77 -4.71
N ALA A 148 -8.20 -0.21 -5.57
CA ALA A 148 -9.56 -0.70 -5.81
C ALA A 148 -9.55 -2.12 -6.39
N TYR A 149 -8.64 -2.42 -7.31
CA TYR A 149 -8.44 -3.78 -7.81
C TYR A 149 -8.01 -4.74 -6.68
N MET A 150 -6.99 -4.35 -5.90
CA MET A 150 -6.48 -5.15 -4.79
C MET A 150 -7.58 -5.44 -3.77
N ASN A 151 -8.38 -4.44 -3.44
CA ASN A 151 -9.50 -4.60 -2.51
C ASN A 151 -10.55 -5.59 -3.03
N ARG A 152 -10.85 -5.62 -4.33
CA ARG A 152 -11.88 -6.51 -4.89
C ARG A 152 -11.41 -7.95 -5.11
N ARG A 153 -10.14 -8.15 -5.46
CA ARG A 153 -9.67 -9.44 -6.01
C ARG A 153 -8.61 -10.15 -5.17
N LEU A 154 -7.81 -9.40 -4.37
CA LEU A 154 -6.74 -10.03 -3.62
C LEU A 154 -7.21 -10.54 -2.25
N GLU A 155 -6.71 -11.70 -1.88
CA GLU A 155 -6.91 -12.33 -0.58
C GLU A 155 -6.27 -11.50 0.53
N ALA A 156 -6.90 -11.42 1.69
CA ALA A 156 -6.45 -10.72 2.90
C ALA A 156 -6.23 -9.20 2.74
N VAL A 157 -6.57 -8.61 1.60
CA VAL A 157 -6.51 -7.16 1.41
C VAL A 157 -7.85 -6.55 1.74
N HIS A 158 -7.85 -5.45 2.50
CA HIS A 158 -9.02 -4.60 2.67
C HIS A 158 -8.61 -3.13 2.74
N ILE A 159 -9.55 -2.23 2.56
CA ILE A 159 -9.32 -0.79 2.56
C ILE A 159 -10.07 -0.14 3.71
N ASN A 160 -9.37 0.72 4.46
CA ASN A 160 -9.96 1.71 5.33
C ASN A 160 -9.86 3.08 4.63
N ASN A 161 -10.99 3.80 4.52
CA ASN A 161 -11.03 5.10 3.83
C ASN A 161 -10.96 6.25 4.84
N ASN A 162 -9.93 6.29 5.70
CA ASN A 162 -9.84 7.32 6.73
C ASN A 162 -9.81 8.74 6.16
N GLN A 163 -9.24 8.95 4.98
CA GLN A 163 -9.25 10.25 4.27
C GLN A 163 -10.52 10.49 3.46
N GLU A 164 -11.31 9.47 3.18
CA GLU A 164 -12.49 9.57 2.32
C GLU A 164 -12.21 10.11 0.90
N ASN A 165 -11.03 9.79 0.38
CA ASN A 165 -10.64 10.04 -1.01
C ASN A 165 -10.27 8.72 -1.70
N PRO A 166 -10.81 8.42 -2.88
CA PRO A 166 -10.57 7.13 -3.55
C PRO A 166 -9.11 6.87 -3.94
N PHE A 167 -8.28 7.91 -4.04
CA PHE A 167 -6.85 7.80 -4.33
C PHE A 167 -5.95 7.82 -3.10
N GLN A 168 -6.53 7.95 -1.90
CA GLN A 168 -5.80 7.99 -0.63
C GLN A 168 -6.27 6.94 0.39
N PRO A 169 -6.56 5.69 -0.05
CA PRO A 169 -6.98 4.66 0.89
C PRO A 169 -5.82 4.10 1.71
N ASP A 170 -6.13 3.63 2.90
CA ASP A 170 -5.25 2.77 3.68
C ASP A 170 -5.40 1.33 3.20
N VAL A 171 -4.42 0.82 2.50
CA VAL A 171 -4.40 -0.57 2.04
C VAL A 171 -3.87 -1.46 3.15
N ASN A 172 -4.72 -2.33 3.66
CA ASN A 172 -4.37 -3.29 4.70
C ASN A 172 -4.17 -4.69 4.11
N TYR A 173 -3.11 -5.35 4.53
CA TYR A 173 -2.82 -6.74 4.20
C TYR A 173 -2.31 -7.47 5.44
N ARG A 174 -3.03 -8.50 5.90
CA ARG A 174 -2.67 -9.29 7.09
C ARG A 174 -2.45 -8.46 8.36
N GLY A 175 -3.17 -7.33 8.51
CA GLY A 175 -3.03 -6.44 9.66
C GLY A 175 -1.81 -5.50 9.61
N TYR A 176 -1.16 -5.37 8.46
CA TYR A 176 -0.18 -4.34 8.15
C TYR A 176 -0.73 -3.40 7.10
N THR A 177 -0.27 -2.17 7.11
CA THR A 177 -0.81 -1.11 6.27
C THR A 177 0.24 -0.59 5.30
N ALA A 178 -0.22 -0.14 4.13
CA ALA A 178 0.46 0.81 3.27
C ALA A 178 -0.50 1.99 3.06
N SER A 179 -0.26 3.07 3.77
CA SER A 179 -1.13 4.23 3.86
C SER A 179 -0.46 5.49 3.33
N PRO A 180 -1.21 6.44 2.77
CA PRO A 180 -0.70 7.79 2.51
C PRO A 180 -0.61 8.64 3.79
N LEU A 181 -1.18 8.16 4.91
CA LEU A 181 -1.25 8.86 6.18
C LEU A 181 -0.22 8.36 7.19
N LEU A 182 0.36 9.29 7.92
CA LEU A 182 1.17 9.00 9.10
C LEU A 182 0.32 8.37 10.22
N GLY A 183 0.96 7.62 11.13
CA GLY A 183 0.32 7.06 12.31
C GLY A 183 -0.40 5.72 12.09
N ASN A 184 -0.36 5.16 10.91
CA ASN A 184 -0.84 3.81 10.65
C ASN A 184 0.27 2.77 10.87
N PRO A 185 -0.06 1.49 11.18
CA PRO A 185 0.93 0.43 11.37
C PRO A 185 1.56 -0.01 10.04
N GLU A 186 2.41 0.88 9.47
CA GLU A 186 3.10 0.65 8.20
C GLU A 186 3.92 -0.64 8.23
N GLY A 187 3.74 -1.49 7.23
CA GLY A 187 4.42 -2.80 7.21
C GLY A 187 4.42 -3.50 5.87
N ILE A 188 4.03 -2.80 4.80
CA ILE A 188 4.04 -3.30 3.43
C ILE A 188 5.02 -2.46 2.61
N SER A 189 6.00 -3.10 2.00
CA SER A 189 6.88 -2.43 1.05
C SER A 189 6.30 -2.48 -0.36
N VAL A 190 6.31 -1.34 -1.05
CA VAL A 190 5.80 -1.21 -2.43
C VAL A 190 6.93 -0.84 -3.35
N TYR A 191 7.10 -1.59 -4.44
CA TYR A 191 8.10 -1.37 -5.47
C TYR A 191 7.47 -1.21 -6.85
N MET A 192 8.01 -0.31 -7.67
CA MET A 192 7.67 -0.17 -9.08
C MET A 192 8.96 -0.16 -9.90
N ASP A 193 9.13 -1.11 -10.82
CA ASP A 193 10.35 -1.33 -11.59
C ASP A 193 11.64 -1.28 -10.73
N GLY A 194 11.61 -1.93 -9.55
CA GLY A 194 12.72 -1.99 -8.61
C GLY A 194 12.92 -0.75 -7.73
N VAL A 195 12.12 0.31 -7.91
CA VAL A 195 12.16 1.53 -7.09
C VAL A 195 11.14 1.46 -5.97
N ARG A 196 11.58 1.62 -4.74
CA ARG A 196 10.71 1.64 -3.57
C ARG A 196 9.80 2.87 -3.59
N GLN A 197 8.50 2.67 -3.41
CA GLN A 197 7.49 3.73 -3.44
C GLN A 197 7.20 4.31 -2.05
N ASN A 198 7.44 3.56 -0.96
CA ASN A 198 7.33 4.10 0.40
C ASN A 198 8.26 5.30 0.57
N GLN A 199 7.72 6.36 1.15
CA GLN A 199 8.42 7.64 1.30
C GLN A 199 9.33 7.63 2.52
N PRO A 200 10.60 8.05 2.42
CA PRO A 200 11.54 8.07 3.55
C PRO A 200 11.11 8.96 4.73
N PHE A 201 10.20 9.90 4.49
CA PHE A 201 9.68 10.80 5.52
C PHE A 201 8.91 10.06 6.61
N GLY A 202 7.91 9.27 6.24
CA GLY A 202 7.01 8.58 7.16
C GLY A 202 6.72 7.13 6.79
N ASP A 203 7.46 6.56 5.85
CA ASP A 203 7.23 5.23 5.26
C ASP A 203 5.88 5.08 4.53
N VAL A 204 5.14 6.16 4.35
CA VAL A 204 3.83 6.25 3.71
C VAL A 204 3.89 5.94 2.20
N VAL A 205 2.78 5.51 1.64
CA VAL A 205 2.62 5.21 0.21
C VAL A 205 1.52 6.10 -0.39
N ALA A 206 1.90 7.05 -1.21
CA ALA A 206 0.98 7.87 -1.98
C ALA A 206 0.52 7.11 -3.22
N TRP A 207 -0.64 6.46 -3.13
CA TRP A 207 -1.19 5.60 -4.19
C TRP A 207 -1.54 6.36 -5.47
N ASP A 208 -1.93 7.62 -5.31
CA ASP A 208 -2.20 8.56 -6.41
C ASP A 208 -0.99 8.87 -7.29
N LEU A 209 0.22 8.50 -6.87
CA LEU A 209 1.45 8.67 -7.66
C LEU A 209 1.80 7.43 -8.51
N ILE A 210 1.04 6.33 -8.39
CA ILE A 210 1.27 5.08 -9.14
C ILE A 210 0.29 5.02 -10.32
N PRO A 211 0.74 5.24 -11.57
CA PRO A 211 -0.15 5.28 -12.72
C PRO A 211 -0.67 3.89 -13.08
N ARG A 212 -1.96 3.62 -12.84
CA ARG A 212 -2.60 2.32 -13.14
C ARG A 212 -2.42 1.90 -14.59
N THR A 213 -2.52 2.83 -15.53
CA THR A 213 -2.40 2.57 -16.97
C THR A 213 -1.01 2.07 -17.37
N ALA A 214 0.03 2.40 -16.59
CA ALA A 214 1.39 1.94 -16.84
C ALA A 214 1.66 0.51 -16.36
N ILE A 215 0.79 -0.09 -15.55
CA ILE A 215 1.04 -1.40 -14.94
C ILE A 215 0.91 -2.52 -15.96
N SER A 216 1.94 -3.32 -16.12
CA SER A 216 1.96 -4.57 -16.89
C SER A 216 1.51 -5.74 -16.03
N GLU A 217 2.10 -5.82 -14.85
CA GLU A 217 1.81 -6.89 -13.88
C GLU A 217 2.16 -6.47 -12.46
N MET A 218 1.58 -7.16 -11.51
CA MET A 218 1.91 -7.00 -10.10
C MET A 218 1.96 -8.35 -9.39
N ALA A 219 2.78 -8.41 -8.34
CA ALA A 219 2.87 -9.54 -7.43
C ALA A 219 2.82 -9.05 -5.98
N LEU A 220 1.87 -9.56 -5.19
CA LEU A 220 1.82 -9.39 -3.74
C LEU A 220 2.46 -10.62 -3.10
N ILE A 221 3.63 -10.43 -2.50
CA ILE A 221 4.45 -11.46 -1.90
C ILE A 221 4.27 -11.37 -0.39
N PRO A 222 3.71 -12.40 0.25
CA PRO A 222 3.44 -12.37 1.68
C PRO A 222 4.67 -12.56 2.54
N GLY A 223 4.51 -12.25 3.83
CA GLY A 223 5.47 -12.50 4.88
C GLY A 223 6.64 -11.52 4.91
N SER A 224 7.49 -11.74 5.87
CA SER A 224 8.67 -10.90 6.14
C SER A 224 9.81 -11.24 5.18
N ASN A 225 9.62 -11.09 3.86
CA ASN A 225 10.64 -11.44 2.87
C ASN A 225 11.82 -10.46 2.90
N PRO A 226 13.01 -10.88 3.40
CA PRO A 226 14.14 -9.97 3.57
C PRO A 226 14.72 -9.44 2.25
N LEU A 227 14.52 -10.12 1.12
CA LEU A 227 15.07 -9.69 -0.16
C LEU A 227 14.48 -8.36 -0.63
N PHE A 228 13.24 -8.02 -0.22
CA PHE A 228 12.60 -6.74 -0.52
C PHE A 228 13.04 -5.57 0.39
N GLY A 229 13.72 -5.84 1.50
CA GLY A 229 14.36 -4.80 2.32
C GLY A 229 13.51 -4.27 3.46
N LEU A 230 13.65 -2.97 3.74
CA LEU A 230 13.00 -2.32 4.88
C LEU A 230 11.47 -2.31 4.76
N ASN A 231 10.81 -2.39 5.91
CA ASN A 231 9.36 -2.31 6.05
C ASN A 231 8.59 -3.41 5.29
N THR A 232 9.22 -4.57 5.08
CA THR A 232 8.54 -5.76 4.53
C THR A 232 8.09 -6.64 5.69
N LEU A 233 7.28 -6.10 6.61
CA LEU A 233 6.85 -6.81 7.82
C LEU A 233 5.74 -7.81 7.50
N GLY A 234 4.72 -7.37 6.75
CA GLY A 234 3.57 -8.18 6.34
C GLY A 234 3.63 -8.69 4.91
N GLY A 235 4.36 -7.99 4.04
CA GLY A 235 4.49 -8.36 2.64
C GLY A 235 5.15 -7.30 1.78
N ALA A 236 5.38 -7.65 0.51
CA ALA A 236 5.89 -6.76 -0.52
C ALA A 236 4.96 -6.76 -1.73
N LEU A 237 4.66 -5.58 -2.25
CA LEU A 237 3.99 -5.40 -3.53
C LEU A 237 5.03 -5.02 -4.58
N SER A 238 5.22 -5.86 -5.58
CA SER A 238 6.09 -5.60 -6.72
C SER A 238 5.25 -5.31 -7.94
N ILE A 239 5.49 -4.15 -8.57
CA ILE A 239 4.78 -3.67 -9.75
C ILE A 239 5.78 -3.57 -10.90
N GLU A 240 5.45 -4.15 -12.04
CA GLU A 240 6.19 -3.99 -13.28
C GLU A 240 5.39 -3.14 -14.26
N THR A 241 6.08 -2.22 -14.95
CA THR A 241 5.42 -1.33 -15.91
C THR A 241 5.50 -1.88 -17.33
N LYS A 242 4.51 -1.51 -18.14
CA LYS A 242 4.45 -1.80 -19.57
C LYS A 242 5.64 -1.19 -20.33
N ASP A 243 6.01 -1.82 -21.42
CA ASP A 243 6.96 -1.34 -22.42
C ASP A 243 6.39 -1.48 -23.83
N GLY A 244 7.11 -1.06 -24.84
CA GLY A 244 6.66 -1.11 -26.24
C GLY A 244 6.53 -2.52 -26.82
N HIS A 245 7.11 -3.54 -26.18
CA HIS A 245 6.98 -4.94 -26.58
C HIS A 245 5.76 -5.59 -25.93
N SER A 246 5.52 -5.31 -24.64
CA SER A 246 4.41 -5.90 -23.86
C SER A 246 3.05 -5.28 -24.19
N ALA A 247 3.01 -4.01 -24.64
CA ALA A 247 1.78 -3.28 -24.93
C ALA A 247 1.82 -2.58 -26.30
N PRO A 248 1.96 -3.32 -27.42
CA PRO A 248 2.02 -2.72 -28.76
C PRO A 248 0.65 -2.18 -29.20
N GLY A 249 0.66 -1.07 -29.95
CA GLY A 249 -0.54 -0.41 -30.48
C GLY A 249 -0.93 0.80 -29.65
N SER A 250 -2.12 1.34 -29.93
CA SER A 250 -2.64 2.51 -29.22
C SER A 250 -4.00 2.21 -28.64
N THR A 251 -4.25 2.70 -27.44
CA THR A 251 -5.56 2.64 -26.79
C THR A 251 -5.95 4.04 -26.33
N LEU A 252 -7.17 4.42 -26.61
CA LEU A 252 -7.83 5.63 -26.06
C LEU A 252 -9.07 5.18 -25.30
N GLN A 253 -9.19 5.60 -24.05
CA GLN A 253 -10.39 5.38 -23.24
C GLN A 253 -10.96 6.70 -22.78
N ILE A 254 -12.27 6.84 -22.87
CA ILE A 254 -13.03 7.97 -22.34
C ILE A 254 -14.17 7.41 -21.52
N SER A 255 -14.30 7.86 -20.28
CA SER A 255 -15.36 7.44 -19.37
C SER A 255 -15.98 8.61 -18.61
N GLY A 256 -17.17 8.37 -18.07
CA GLY A 256 -17.86 9.31 -17.22
C GLY A 256 -19.02 8.65 -16.48
N GLY A 257 -19.53 9.32 -15.46
CA GLY A 257 -20.60 8.73 -14.66
C GLY A 257 -21.02 9.54 -13.45
N SER A 258 -21.47 8.84 -12.42
CA SER A 258 -21.91 9.40 -11.15
C SER A 258 -20.87 10.32 -10.54
N PHE A 259 -21.31 11.24 -9.70
CA PHE A 259 -20.48 12.18 -8.94
C PHE A 259 -19.67 13.16 -9.80
N GLY A 260 -20.13 13.43 -11.03
CA GLY A 260 -19.42 14.29 -11.98
C GLY A 260 -18.15 13.68 -12.55
N ARG A 261 -17.92 12.36 -12.39
CA ARG A 261 -16.73 11.65 -12.85
C ARG A 261 -16.53 11.79 -14.36
N ARG A 262 -15.33 12.14 -14.75
CA ARG A 262 -14.85 12.24 -16.12
C ARG A 262 -13.41 11.77 -16.16
N GLU A 263 -13.09 10.90 -17.10
CA GLU A 263 -11.74 10.34 -17.22
C GLU A 263 -11.37 10.16 -18.70
N GLY A 264 -10.14 10.50 -19.02
CA GLY A 264 -9.55 10.28 -20.31
C GLY A 264 -8.19 9.62 -20.17
N GLN A 265 -8.02 8.45 -20.77
CA GLN A 265 -6.77 7.70 -20.73
C GLN A 265 -6.28 7.43 -22.14
N PHE A 266 -4.98 7.52 -22.34
CA PHE A 266 -4.36 7.05 -23.57
C PHE A 266 -3.16 6.17 -23.28
N GLU A 267 -2.91 5.23 -24.18
CA GLU A 267 -1.72 4.38 -24.17
C GLU A 267 -1.21 4.24 -25.60
N HIS A 268 0.11 4.23 -25.75
CA HIS A 268 0.77 3.93 -27.02
C HIS A 268 2.05 3.14 -26.80
N GLY A 269 2.15 1.98 -27.42
CA GLY A 269 3.34 1.15 -27.42
C GLY A 269 3.82 0.84 -28.83
N TRP A 270 5.13 0.89 -29.02
CA TRP A 270 5.79 0.60 -30.27
C TRP A 270 7.11 -0.11 -30.04
N SER A 271 7.41 -1.07 -30.91
CA SER A 271 8.71 -1.74 -30.93
C SER A 271 9.15 -2.09 -32.35
N ASN A 272 10.42 -2.32 -32.55
CA ASN A 272 10.96 -2.68 -33.85
C ASN A 272 11.88 -3.91 -33.81
N ALA A 273 12.20 -4.45 -34.99
CA ALA A 273 13.05 -5.63 -35.13
C ALA A 273 14.51 -5.41 -34.70
N LYS A 274 14.95 -4.17 -34.47
CA LYS A 274 16.29 -3.82 -33.99
C LYS A 274 16.38 -3.78 -32.48
N GLY A 275 15.24 -4.07 -31.79
CA GLY A 275 15.13 -4.13 -30.35
C GLY A 275 14.82 -2.78 -29.69
N PHE A 276 14.58 -1.71 -30.40
CA PHE A 276 14.12 -0.46 -29.80
C PHE A 276 12.63 -0.55 -29.51
N ASP A 277 12.23 -0.05 -28.38
CA ASP A 277 10.85 0.03 -27.94
C ASP A 277 10.54 1.39 -27.27
N PHE A 278 9.26 1.72 -27.27
CA PHE A 278 8.73 2.93 -26.66
C PHE A 278 7.31 2.68 -26.16
N TYR A 279 7.02 3.14 -24.96
CA TYR A 279 5.69 3.13 -24.37
C TYR A 279 5.39 4.49 -23.75
N ALA A 280 4.18 4.98 -23.92
CA ALA A 280 3.71 6.21 -23.29
C ALA A 280 2.25 6.04 -22.87
N THR A 281 1.91 6.54 -21.71
CA THR A 281 0.51 6.60 -21.21
C THR A 281 0.26 7.87 -20.44
N GLY A 282 -1.00 8.30 -20.44
CA GLY A 282 -1.48 9.41 -19.62
C GLY A 282 -2.88 9.15 -19.12
N ASP A 283 -3.15 9.69 -17.96
CA ASP A 283 -4.46 9.65 -17.29
C ASP A 283 -4.85 11.06 -16.82
N LEU A 284 -6.06 11.47 -17.18
CA LEU A 284 -6.69 12.72 -16.77
C LEU A 284 -8.04 12.40 -16.15
N PHE A 285 -8.09 12.45 -14.84
CA PHE A 285 -9.30 12.17 -14.05
C PHE A 285 -9.77 13.43 -13.34
N ARG A 286 -11.09 13.61 -13.27
CA ARG A 286 -11.75 14.60 -12.45
C ARG A 286 -13.07 14.06 -11.94
N GLU A 287 -13.37 14.36 -10.68
CA GLU A 287 -14.63 14.03 -10.02
C GLU A 287 -15.03 15.15 -9.06
N ASP A 288 -16.34 15.44 -8.95
CA ASP A 288 -16.84 16.37 -7.94
C ASP A 288 -16.96 15.72 -6.55
N GLY A 289 -16.86 14.37 -6.53
CA GLY A 289 -16.97 13.54 -5.32
C GLY A 289 -18.43 13.25 -4.92
N TRP A 290 -18.62 12.16 -4.20
CA TRP A 290 -19.96 11.80 -3.71
C TRP A 290 -20.30 12.48 -2.37
N ARG A 291 -19.29 12.89 -1.60
CA ARG A 291 -19.46 13.73 -0.41
C ARG A 291 -19.53 15.20 -0.78
N GLN A 292 -20.09 15.99 0.13
CA GLN A 292 -20.07 17.45 -0.02
C GLN A 292 -18.61 17.95 -0.04
N PHE A 293 -18.33 18.93 -0.88
CA PHE A 293 -17.02 19.61 -0.97
C PHE A 293 -15.81 18.67 -1.15
N SER A 294 -15.95 17.59 -1.94
CA SER A 294 -14.90 16.57 -2.13
C SER A 294 -14.41 16.44 -3.59
N PRO A 295 -14.14 17.55 -4.32
CA PRO A 295 -13.62 17.44 -5.68
C PRO A 295 -12.20 16.87 -5.69
N SER A 296 -11.87 16.12 -6.74
CA SER A 296 -10.51 15.60 -6.97
C SER A 296 -10.14 15.68 -8.43
N GLU A 297 -8.87 15.94 -8.69
CA GLU A 297 -8.27 15.96 -10.02
C GLU A 297 -6.94 15.20 -10.01
N VAL A 298 -6.80 14.19 -10.88
CA VAL A 298 -5.60 13.39 -11.04
C VAL A 298 -5.07 13.55 -12.45
N ARG A 299 -3.79 13.87 -12.56
CA ARG A 299 -3.05 14.02 -13.82
C ARG A 299 -1.78 13.21 -13.74
N GLN A 300 -1.71 12.15 -14.50
CA GLN A 300 -0.55 11.26 -14.52
C GLN A 300 -0.06 11.07 -15.93
N ALA A 301 1.25 10.96 -16.07
CA ALA A 301 1.92 10.60 -17.32
C ALA A 301 3.08 9.64 -17.01
N PHE A 302 3.26 8.65 -17.87
CA PHE A 302 4.38 7.73 -17.79
C PHE A 302 4.91 7.44 -19.19
N ILE A 303 6.23 7.50 -19.34
CA ILE A 303 6.93 7.23 -20.59
C ILE A 303 8.08 6.27 -20.30
N LYS A 304 8.24 5.24 -21.12
CA LYS A 304 9.34 4.28 -21.04
C LYS A 304 9.90 4.03 -22.42
N GLY A 305 11.18 4.25 -22.58
CA GLY A 305 11.89 3.98 -23.85
C GLY A 305 13.04 3.04 -23.59
N GLY A 306 13.26 2.10 -24.49
CA GLY A 306 14.26 1.09 -24.27
C GLY A 306 14.89 0.50 -25.50
N TRP A 307 15.85 -0.34 -25.22
CA TRP A 307 16.52 -1.16 -26.22
C TRP A 307 16.81 -2.53 -25.62
N GLU A 308 16.38 -3.55 -26.31
CA GLU A 308 16.57 -4.94 -25.93
C GLU A 308 17.18 -5.77 -27.08
N ASN A 309 18.11 -6.63 -26.72
CA ASN A 309 18.61 -7.69 -27.57
C ASN A 309 18.66 -9.01 -26.80
N ARG A 310 19.23 -10.08 -27.40
CA ARG A 310 19.30 -11.41 -26.75
C ARG A 310 20.03 -11.41 -25.41
N LYS A 311 20.91 -10.45 -25.12
CA LYS A 311 21.74 -10.42 -23.91
C LYS A 311 21.45 -9.25 -22.99
N THR A 312 21.01 -8.14 -23.56
CA THR A 312 20.93 -6.87 -22.83
C THR A 312 19.59 -6.23 -23.04
N SER A 313 18.98 -5.76 -21.97
CA SER A 313 17.80 -4.90 -21.95
C SER A 313 18.14 -3.64 -21.13
N VAL A 314 17.89 -2.48 -21.69
CA VAL A 314 18.08 -1.18 -21.03
C VAL A 314 16.83 -0.36 -21.26
N HIS A 315 16.21 0.12 -20.19
CA HIS A 315 15.05 1.00 -20.27
C HIS A 315 15.24 2.24 -19.41
N LEU A 316 14.83 3.37 -19.94
CA LEU A 316 14.69 4.63 -19.20
C LEU A 316 13.21 4.96 -19.10
N SER A 317 12.70 5.10 -17.88
CA SER A 317 11.34 5.54 -17.62
C SER A 317 11.32 6.92 -16.99
N PHE A 318 10.29 7.69 -17.34
CA PHE A 318 9.93 8.97 -16.74
C PHE A 318 8.48 8.91 -16.31
N GLY A 319 8.22 9.19 -15.03
CA GLY A 319 6.89 9.33 -14.45
C GLY A 319 6.65 10.77 -14.02
N TYR A 320 5.43 11.25 -14.16
CA TYR A 320 4.98 12.53 -13.67
C TYR A 320 3.56 12.42 -13.14
N ALA A 321 3.34 12.94 -11.95
CA ALA A 321 2.01 13.12 -11.36
C ALA A 321 1.86 14.53 -10.80
N ASP A 322 0.65 15.11 -10.95
CA ASP A 322 0.27 16.42 -10.41
C ASP A 322 -1.20 16.35 -10.04
N ASN A 323 -1.48 16.02 -8.77
CA ASN A 323 -2.79 15.60 -8.31
C ASN A 323 -3.30 16.54 -7.22
N TRP A 324 -4.57 16.94 -7.34
CA TRP A 324 -5.30 17.70 -6.34
C TRP A 324 -6.42 16.83 -5.78
N LEU A 325 -6.31 16.47 -4.52
CA LEU A 325 -7.20 15.53 -3.87
C LEU A 325 -7.89 16.20 -2.69
N THR A 326 -9.19 15.99 -2.56
CA THR A 326 -9.93 16.44 -1.38
C THR A 326 -10.47 15.21 -0.64
N GLY A 327 -10.08 15.06 0.61
CA GLY A 327 -10.47 13.94 1.46
C GLY A 327 -10.95 14.46 2.81
N ASN A 328 -12.26 14.65 2.97
CA ASN A 328 -12.85 15.32 4.14
C ASN A 328 -13.00 14.39 5.38
N GLY A 329 -12.21 13.34 5.47
CA GLY A 329 -12.07 12.51 6.66
C GLY A 329 -13.36 11.87 7.19
N LEU A 330 -13.31 11.48 8.45
CA LEU A 330 -14.43 10.84 9.13
C LEU A 330 -15.55 11.84 9.48
N GLN A 331 -16.74 11.31 9.75
CA GLN A 331 -17.91 12.11 10.13
C GLN A 331 -18.64 11.50 11.32
N ASP A 332 -19.12 12.35 12.19
CA ASP A 332 -19.99 11.97 13.32
C ASP A 332 -21.25 11.27 12.82
N THR A 333 -21.58 10.14 13.43
CA THR A 333 -22.73 9.30 13.07
C THR A 333 -24.05 10.04 13.10
N ARG A 334 -24.22 11.04 13.97
CA ARG A 334 -25.45 11.84 14.07
C ARG A 334 -25.66 12.73 12.85
N PHE A 335 -24.60 13.23 12.26
CA PHE A 335 -24.65 14.00 11.01
C PHE A 335 -24.85 13.10 9.79
N LEU A 336 -24.20 11.92 9.77
CA LEU A 336 -24.43 10.91 8.74
C LEU A 336 -25.86 10.41 8.71
N ALA A 337 -26.52 10.31 9.87
CA ALA A 337 -27.93 9.95 9.95
C ALA A 337 -28.84 11.00 9.29
N LYS A 338 -28.47 12.28 9.36
CA LYS A 338 -29.21 13.40 8.71
C LYS A 338 -28.87 13.49 7.22
N SER A 339 -27.60 13.39 6.86
CA SER A 339 -27.11 13.46 5.48
C SER A 339 -25.89 12.55 5.32
N TRP A 340 -26.03 11.49 4.52
CA TRP A 340 -24.97 10.52 4.28
C TRP A 340 -23.74 11.13 3.61
N SER A 341 -23.89 12.18 2.82
CA SER A 341 -22.82 12.89 2.14
C SER A 341 -22.22 14.05 2.94
N SER A 342 -22.63 14.28 4.18
CA SER A 342 -22.12 15.39 5.00
C SER A 342 -20.64 15.20 5.35
N VAL A 343 -19.96 16.32 5.59
CA VAL A 343 -18.58 16.40 6.04
C VAL A 343 -18.50 17.09 7.39
N TYR A 344 -17.42 16.86 8.15
CA TYR A 344 -17.28 17.40 9.50
C TYR A 344 -16.70 18.81 9.47
N SER A 345 -15.60 18.99 8.75
CA SER A 345 -14.89 20.27 8.57
C SER A 345 -14.30 20.38 7.17
N ILE A 346 -14.00 21.58 6.73
CA ILE A 346 -13.30 21.90 5.49
C ILE A 346 -12.38 23.12 5.69
N PRO A 347 -11.30 23.25 4.84
CA PRO A 347 -10.89 22.36 3.74
C PRO A 347 -10.13 21.13 4.24
N ASP A 348 -10.05 20.09 3.39
CA ASP A 348 -9.10 18.98 3.59
C ASP A 348 -8.54 18.61 2.22
N ILE A 349 -7.43 19.24 1.86
CA ILE A 349 -6.85 19.22 0.53
C ILE A 349 -5.44 18.71 0.60
N THR A 350 -5.11 17.79 -0.30
CA THR A 350 -3.75 17.32 -0.55
C THR A 350 -3.37 17.60 -2.00
N TRP A 351 -2.26 18.27 -2.21
CA TRP A 351 -1.68 18.47 -3.52
C TRP A 351 -0.34 17.72 -3.63
N ASN A 352 -0.32 16.68 -4.45
CA ASN A 352 0.85 15.84 -4.67
C ASN A 352 1.46 16.12 -6.04
N ARG A 353 2.78 16.32 -6.08
CA ARG A 353 3.54 16.43 -7.33
C ARG A 353 4.80 15.56 -7.28
N SER A 354 5.00 14.72 -8.28
CA SER A 354 6.14 13.81 -8.31
C SER A 354 6.66 13.54 -9.73
N PRO A 355 7.70 14.23 -10.19
CA PRO A 355 8.53 13.76 -11.30
C PRO A 355 9.51 12.68 -10.84
N SER A 356 9.68 11.64 -11.63
CA SER A 356 10.58 10.52 -11.37
C SER A 356 11.29 10.04 -12.62
N LEU A 357 12.51 9.57 -12.46
CA LEU A 357 13.34 8.95 -13.52
C LEU A 357 13.89 7.63 -12.98
N ASN A 358 13.85 6.57 -13.80
CA ASN A 358 14.46 5.29 -13.47
C ASN A 358 15.12 4.69 -14.71
N LEU A 359 16.41 4.42 -14.62
CA LEU A 359 17.18 3.70 -15.61
C LEU A 359 17.39 2.27 -15.12
N THR A 360 16.87 1.30 -15.86
CA THR A 360 17.02 -0.12 -15.56
C THR A 360 17.93 -0.79 -16.57
N LEU A 361 18.76 -1.70 -16.10
CA LEU A 361 19.65 -2.53 -16.88
C LEU A 361 19.47 -3.99 -16.52
N ARG A 362 19.38 -4.85 -17.54
CA ARG A 362 19.55 -6.30 -17.39
C ARG A 362 20.52 -6.78 -18.45
N HIS A 363 21.54 -7.54 -18.04
CA HIS A 363 22.55 -8.10 -18.94
C HIS A 363 22.88 -9.54 -18.60
N ASN A 364 22.67 -10.44 -19.55
CA ASN A 364 23.05 -11.84 -19.44
C ASN A 364 24.54 -11.98 -19.74
N LEU A 365 25.38 -11.98 -18.68
CA LEU A 365 26.83 -12.17 -18.79
C LEU A 365 27.18 -13.52 -19.42
N THR A 366 26.42 -14.53 -19.02
CA THR A 366 26.41 -15.87 -19.62
C THR A 366 24.98 -16.40 -19.66
N ASN A 367 24.77 -17.58 -20.22
CA ASN A 367 23.45 -18.22 -20.19
C ASN A 367 22.97 -18.59 -18.77
N LYS A 368 23.83 -18.48 -17.76
CA LYS A 368 23.56 -18.83 -16.35
C LYS A 368 23.70 -17.65 -15.40
N LEU A 369 24.32 -16.57 -15.84
CA LEU A 369 24.64 -15.42 -14.98
C LEU A 369 24.06 -14.15 -15.58
N THR A 370 23.15 -13.54 -14.86
CA THR A 370 22.48 -12.28 -15.21
C THR A 370 22.89 -11.20 -14.23
N LEU A 371 23.29 -10.05 -14.76
CA LEU A 371 23.45 -8.81 -14.00
C LEU A 371 22.21 -7.96 -14.22
N SER A 372 21.61 -7.46 -13.17
CA SER A 372 20.55 -6.46 -13.24
C SER A 372 20.83 -5.31 -12.28
N GLY A 373 20.25 -4.16 -12.56
CA GLY A 373 20.42 -2.98 -11.72
C GLY A 373 19.55 -1.83 -12.16
N ASN A 374 19.41 -0.86 -11.27
CA ASN A 374 18.76 0.40 -11.58
C ASN A 374 19.46 1.58 -10.93
N VAL A 375 19.24 2.75 -11.49
CA VAL A 375 19.56 4.06 -10.91
C VAL A 375 18.34 4.92 -11.05
N TYR A 376 17.89 5.53 -9.97
CA TYR A 376 16.70 6.35 -10.01
C TYR A 376 16.86 7.69 -9.29
N PHE A 377 16.02 8.63 -9.71
CA PHE A 377 15.74 9.88 -9.01
C PHE A 377 14.23 10.07 -8.92
N ARG A 378 13.75 10.46 -7.73
CA ARG A 378 12.35 10.81 -7.50
C ARG A 378 12.29 12.07 -6.64
N TYR A 379 11.67 13.10 -7.18
CA TYR A 379 11.25 14.26 -6.40
C TYR A 379 9.81 14.06 -5.97
N MET A 380 9.50 14.48 -4.76
CA MET A 380 8.13 14.53 -4.25
C MET A 380 7.88 15.84 -3.56
N ARG A 381 6.70 16.36 -3.77
CA ARG A 381 6.14 17.46 -3.03
C ARG A 381 4.72 17.11 -2.65
N ALA A 382 4.40 17.17 -1.36
CA ALA A 382 3.05 17.04 -0.83
C ALA A 382 2.75 18.28 0.01
N ASP A 383 1.76 19.05 -0.44
CA ASP A 383 1.27 20.20 0.29
C ASP A 383 -0.15 19.86 0.76
N THR A 384 -0.44 20.04 2.06
CA THR A 384 -1.78 19.81 2.60
C THR A 384 -2.33 21.07 3.25
N THR A 385 -3.64 21.21 3.20
CA THR A 385 -4.39 22.21 3.97
C THR A 385 -5.56 21.51 4.61
N ASN A 386 -5.57 21.48 5.94
CA ASN A 386 -6.61 20.83 6.73
C ASN A 386 -7.26 21.84 7.67
N GLY A 387 -8.57 22.00 7.57
CA GLY A 387 -9.38 22.79 8.50
C GLY A 387 -10.12 21.87 9.46
N ASP A 388 -9.91 22.05 10.74
CA ASP A 388 -10.50 21.19 11.77
C ASP A 388 -11.05 21.99 12.94
N ILE A 389 -11.90 21.35 13.73
CA ILE A 389 -12.36 21.91 15.01
C ILE A 389 -11.22 21.79 15.99
N ASN A 390 -10.93 22.88 16.70
CA ASN A 390 -9.88 22.93 17.71
C ASN A 390 -10.44 22.46 19.07
N ASP A 391 -10.22 21.22 19.41
CA ASP A 391 -10.74 20.59 20.63
C ASP A 391 -10.11 21.23 21.89
N ALA A 392 -8.87 21.73 21.81
CA ALA A 392 -8.20 22.40 22.93
C ALA A 392 -8.96 23.63 23.45
N SER A 393 -9.96 24.10 22.74
CA SER A 393 -10.84 25.17 23.20
C SER A 393 -12.06 24.70 23.99
N PHE A 394 -12.31 23.40 24.09
CA PHE A 394 -13.57 22.91 24.65
C PHE A 394 -13.65 22.96 26.17
N ASP A 395 -12.52 22.95 26.85
CA ASP A 395 -12.41 23.07 28.30
C ASP A 395 -12.41 24.51 28.81
N GLU A 396 -12.36 25.49 27.90
CA GLU A 396 -12.23 26.91 28.22
C GLU A 396 -13.49 27.76 27.99
N SER A 397 -13.60 28.98 28.56
CA SER A 397 -14.74 29.89 28.33
C SER A 397 -14.70 30.53 26.97
N LEU A 398 -15.55 30.05 26.06
CA LEU A 398 -15.68 30.60 24.71
C LEU A 398 -16.71 31.73 24.62
N TYR A 399 -17.66 31.80 25.57
CA TYR A 399 -18.81 32.69 25.54
C TYR A 399 -18.60 33.98 26.31
N ASN A 400 -17.80 33.97 27.39
CA ASN A 400 -17.64 35.11 28.28
C ASN A 400 -16.39 35.90 27.87
N LEU A 401 -16.57 37.16 27.56
CA LEU A 401 -15.48 38.10 27.31
C LEU A 401 -14.96 38.65 28.65
N SER A 402 -13.63 38.71 28.82
CA SER A 402 -13.00 39.45 29.90
C SER A 402 -13.08 40.97 29.67
N ALA A 403 -12.73 41.76 30.65
CA ALA A 403 -12.62 43.20 30.49
C ALA A 403 -11.52 43.60 29.47
N ALA A 404 -10.45 42.79 29.39
CA ALA A 404 -9.37 42.97 28.41
C ALA A 404 -9.87 42.66 26.99
N ASP A 405 -10.57 41.55 26.78
CA ASP A 405 -11.18 41.19 25.50
C ASP A 405 -12.08 42.32 24.98
N ALA A 406 -12.99 42.80 25.84
CA ALA A 406 -13.91 43.88 25.49
C ALA A 406 -13.19 45.18 25.12
N ALA A 407 -12.10 45.50 25.82
CA ALA A 407 -11.27 46.68 25.53
C ALA A 407 -10.51 46.52 24.21
N ALA A 408 -9.93 45.31 23.94
CA ALA A 408 -9.24 45.00 22.66
C ALA A 408 -10.20 45.09 21.47
N LEU A 409 -11.38 44.49 21.58
CA LEU A 409 -12.41 44.57 20.53
C LEU A 409 -12.84 46.01 20.28
N THR A 410 -13.09 46.78 21.34
CA THR A 410 -13.49 48.19 21.23
C THR A 410 -12.39 49.02 20.57
N ALA A 411 -11.13 48.85 20.99
CA ALA A 411 -9.98 49.52 20.42
C ALA A 411 -9.79 49.24 18.91
N ALA A 412 -10.15 48.04 18.50
CA ALA A 412 -10.13 47.61 17.09
C ALA A 412 -11.35 48.07 16.29
N GLY A 413 -12.31 48.77 16.93
CA GLY A 413 -13.51 49.27 16.25
C GLY A 413 -14.69 48.33 16.18
N TYR A 414 -14.65 47.21 16.86
CA TYR A 414 -15.79 46.28 16.92
C TYR A 414 -16.86 46.81 17.87
N THR A 415 -18.13 46.62 17.51
CA THR A 415 -19.29 47.00 18.31
C THR A 415 -20.34 45.89 18.27
N GLY A 416 -21.22 45.83 19.27
CA GLY A 416 -22.32 44.90 19.32
C GLY A 416 -21.93 43.47 19.73
N PHE A 417 -20.72 43.27 20.23
CA PHE A 417 -20.34 41.97 20.82
C PHE A 417 -21.07 41.77 22.17
N PRO A 418 -21.42 40.52 22.53
CA PRO A 418 -22.16 40.25 23.76
C PRO A 418 -21.25 40.49 24.99
N THR A 419 -21.81 41.06 26.05
CA THR A 419 -21.12 41.19 27.34
C THR A 419 -21.27 39.95 28.23
N THR A 420 -22.28 39.14 27.92
CA THR A 420 -22.54 37.81 28.54
C THR A 420 -23.06 36.90 27.45
N GLY A 421 -22.44 35.73 27.29
CA GLY A 421 -22.85 34.76 26.29
C GLY A 421 -23.02 33.35 26.88
N ASN A 422 -23.76 32.54 26.20
CA ASN A 422 -23.90 31.10 26.45
C ASN A 422 -24.33 30.38 25.15
N ALA A 423 -24.39 29.07 25.16
CA ALA A 423 -24.73 28.28 23.99
C ALA A 423 -26.10 28.64 23.34
N THR A 424 -27.02 29.22 24.07
CA THR A 424 -28.33 29.63 23.54
C THR A 424 -28.27 31.00 22.89
N THR A 425 -27.52 31.93 23.47
CA THR A 425 -27.42 33.33 22.97
C THR A 425 -26.37 33.47 21.87
N GLU A 426 -25.35 32.64 21.90
CA GLU A 426 -24.22 32.63 20.95
C GLU A 426 -23.86 31.20 20.54
N PRO A 427 -24.65 30.53 19.70
CA PRO A 427 -24.47 29.11 19.37
C PRO A 427 -23.13 28.80 18.70
N PHE A 428 -22.50 29.78 18.07
CA PHE A 428 -21.18 29.66 17.44
C PHE A 428 -20.30 30.82 17.87
N PRO A 429 -19.69 30.76 19.06
CA PRO A 429 -18.91 31.87 19.63
C PRO A 429 -17.64 32.15 18.82
N PHE A 430 -17.39 33.39 18.51
CA PHE A 430 -16.21 33.84 17.77
C PHE A 430 -15.53 35.06 18.37
N TRP A 431 -16.23 35.83 19.19
CA TRP A 431 -15.73 37.10 19.73
C TRP A 431 -14.51 36.89 20.62
N ARG A 432 -14.50 35.81 21.41
CA ARG A 432 -13.39 35.48 22.27
C ARG A 432 -12.12 35.16 21.42
N CYS A 433 -12.28 34.41 20.34
CA CYS A 433 -11.18 34.12 19.43
C CYS A 433 -10.64 35.39 18.76
N ILE A 434 -11.50 36.30 18.29
CA ILE A 434 -11.05 37.59 17.73
C ILE A 434 -10.31 38.42 18.75
N ALA A 435 -10.80 38.51 19.99
CA ALA A 435 -10.16 39.25 21.07
C ALA A 435 -8.75 38.70 21.37
N GLN A 436 -8.61 37.41 21.51
CA GLN A 436 -7.32 36.76 21.74
C GLN A 436 -6.34 36.98 20.59
N GLY A 437 -6.83 37.00 19.35
CA GLY A 437 -6.01 37.39 18.21
C GLY A 437 -5.52 38.81 18.24
N LEU A 438 -6.31 39.78 18.74
CA LEU A 438 -5.92 41.16 18.92
C LEU A 438 -4.93 41.33 20.06
N GLU A 439 -5.14 40.65 21.15
CA GLU A 439 -4.26 40.65 22.32
C GLU A 439 -2.96 39.86 22.08
N LYS A 440 -2.95 38.97 21.09
CA LYS A 440 -1.89 38.00 20.79
C LYS A 440 -1.63 37.06 21.97
N ASP A 441 -2.68 36.63 22.60
CA ASP A 441 -2.68 35.80 23.80
C ASP A 441 -3.59 34.60 23.60
N GLU A 442 -3.26 33.43 24.08
CA GLU A 442 -4.00 32.18 24.20
C GLU A 442 -4.99 31.81 23.06
N PRO A 443 -4.68 32.01 21.75
CA PRO A 443 -5.67 31.71 20.67
C PRO A 443 -6.00 30.22 20.63
N VAL A 444 -5.08 29.34 21.05
CA VAL A 444 -5.28 27.87 21.06
C VAL A 444 -6.46 27.48 21.96
N GLU A 445 -6.64 28.14 23.09
CA GLU A 445 -7.69 27.81 24.07
C GLU A 445 -9.04 28.51 23.79
N LYS A 446 -9.05 29.55 22.97
CA LYS A 446 -10.24 30.40 22.77
C LYS A 446 -10.80 30.35 21.35
N CYS A 447 -10.05 29.76 20.41
CA CYS A 447 -10.47 29.65 19.02
C CYS A 447 -10.99 28.26 18.73
N THR A 448 -12.24 28.14 18.27
CA THR A 448 -12.94 26.86 18.06
C THR A 448 -12.56 26.16 16.76
N GLY A 449 -11.75 26.78 15.92
CA GLY A 449 -11.28 26.22 14.65
C GLY A 449 -9.78 26.42 14.45
N ILE A 450 -9.20 25.55 13.65
CA ILE A 450 -7.79 25.57 13.27
C ILE A 450 -7.64 25.20 11.80
N ILE A 451 -6.74 25.88 11.09
CA ILE A 451 -6.29 25.50 9.75
C ILE A 451 -4.82 25.12 9.82
N THR A 452 -4.50 23.90 9.48
CA THR A 452 -3.14 23.38 9.46
C THR A 452 -2.66 23.22 8.03
N ASN A 453 -1.50 23.78 7.73
CA ASN A 453 -0.82 23.64 6.45
C ASN A 453 0.47 22.86 6.62
N THR A 454 0.70 21.86 5.77
CA THR A 454 1.96 21.13 5.72
C THR A 454 2.62 21.26 4.36
N PHE A 455 3.94 21.24 4.36
CA PHE A 455 4.78 21.27 3.16
C PHE A 455 5.86 20.21 3.30
N ASP A 456 5.72 19.12 2.54
CA ASP A 456 6.74 18.07 2.47
C ASP A 456 7.42 18.10 1.10
N LYS A 457 8.75 18.15 1.11
CA LYS A 457 9.58 18.08 -0.10
C LYS A 457 10.66 17.05 0.10
N GLN A 458 10.75 16.10 -0.81
CA GLN A 458 11.70 15.01 -0.76
C GLN A 458 12.46 14.87 -2.08
N HIS A 459 13.78 14.69 -2.00
CA HIS A 459 14.67 14.35 -3.10
C HIS A 459 15.28 12.97 -2.81
N ASN A 460 14.89 11.97 -3.58
CA ASN A 460 15.27 10.58 -3.36
C ASN A 460 16.14 10.09 -4.53
N TRP A 461 17.28 9.51 -4.21
CA TRP A 461 18.23 8.91 -5.14
C TRP A 461 18.49 7.48 -4.74
N GLY A 462 18.61 6.60 -5.68
CA GLY A 462 18.98 5.25 -5.36
C GLY A 462 19.75 4.57 -6.50
N LEU A 463 20.50 3.59 -6.07
CA LEU A 463 21.27 2.68 -6.91
C LEU A 463 21.12 1.28 -6.35
N ALA A 464 20.71 0.33 -7.20
CA ALA A 464 20.70 -1.08 -6.82
C ALA A 464 21.34 -1.94 -7.92
N GLY A 465 21.99 -3.02 -7.48
CA GLY A 465 22.61 -3.98 -8.38
C GLY A 465 22.45 -5.39 -7.86
N GLN A 466 22.22 -6.36 -8.76
CA GLN A 466 21.96 -7.75 -8.45
C GLN A 466 22.62 -8.67 -9.48
N LEU A 467 23.15 -9.78 -8.98
CA LEU A 467 23.61 -10.93 -9.76
C LEU A 467 22.66 -12.08 -9.53
N GLY A 468 22.11 -12.62 -10.60
CA GLY A 468 21.34 -13.84 -10.62
C GLY A 468 22.15 -14.97 -11.26
N TRP A 469 22.29 -16.11 -10.57
CA TRP A 469 22.99 -17.27 -11.08
C TRP A 469 22.06 -18.49 -11.13
N LEU A 470 21.83 -18.99 -12.34
CA LEU A 470 20.99 -20.15 -12.61
C LEU A 470 21.89 -21.36 -12.87
N ALA A 471 21.90 -22.33 -11.92
CA ALA A 471 22.55 -23.62 -12.05
C ALA A 471 21.52 -24.75 -12.13
N ALA A 472 21.98 -25.97 -12.31
CA ALA A 472 21.09 -27.14 -12.44
C ALA A 472 20.14 -27.34 -11.23
N HIS A 473 20.62 -27.01 -10.04
CA HIS A 473 19.87 -27.20 -8.79
C HIS A 473 19.75 -25.94 -7.94
N ASN A 474 20.39 -24.84 -8.33
CA ASN A 474 20.48 -23.63 -7.55
C ASN A 474 19.99 -22.42 -8.37
N ARG A 475 19.25 -21.54 -7.73
CA ARG A 475 18.89 -20.22 -8.23
C ARG A 475 19.35 -19.20 -7.19
N LEU A 476 20.60 -18.79 -7.33
CA LEU A 476 21.25 -17.84 -6.42
C LEU A 476 21.00 -16.41 -6.89
N THR A 477 20.57 -15.57 -5.97
CA THR A 477 20.46 -14.11 -6.13
C THR A 477 21.34 -13.47 -5.08
N ALA A 478 22.19 -12.50 -5.48
CA ALA A 478 22.92 -11.67 -4.53
C ALA A 478 22.94 -10.23 -5.03
N GLY A 479 22.71 -9.28 -4.14
CA GLY A 479 22.60 -7.88 -4.54
C GLY A 479 22.85 -6.91 -3.41
N SER A 480 22.90 -5.64 -3.79
CA SER A 480 22.99 -4.51 -2.87
C SER A 480 22.13 -3.36 -3.37
N ALA A 481 21.66 -2.54 -2.45
CA ALA A 481 20.92 -1.32 -2.73
C ALA A 481 21.40 -0.22 -1.80
N TRP A 482 21.48 0.99 -2.35
CA TRP A 482 21.76 2.19 -1.59
C TRP A 482 20.80 3.30 -2.01
N ASP A 483 20.16 3.88 -1.00
CA ASP A 483 19.20 4.96 -1.17
C ASP A 483 19.61 6.14 -0.29
N ARG A 484 19.50 7.33 -0.85
CA ARG A 484 19.72 8.59 -0.14
C ARG A 484 18.57 9.54 -0.39
N SER A 485 18.03 10.05 0.71
CA SER A 485 16.91 10.97 0.69
C SER A 485 17.23 12.21 1.48
N SER A 486 16.90 13.38 0.91
CA SER A 486 16.89 14.66 1.60
C SER A 486 15.46 15.14 1.66
N LEU A 487 14.95 15.37 2.84
CA LEU A 487 13.58 15.80 3.07
C LEU A 487 13.53 17.13 3.81
N SER A 488 12.48 17.91 3.58
CA SER A 488 12.18 19.14 4.28
C SER A 488 10.69 19.17 4.55
N TYR A 489 10.33 19.14 5.82
CA TYR A 489 8.97 19.17 6.29
C TYR A 489 8.71 20.41 7.12
N GLN A 490 7.64 21.11 6.83
CA GLN A 490 7.18 22.26 7.60
C GLN A 490 5.69 22.11 7.86
N GLN A 491 5.28 22.43 9.09
CA GLN A 491 3.88 22.54 9.48
C GLN A 491 3.64 23.83 10.22
N GLY A 492 2.57 24.52 9.85
CA GLY A 492 2.10 25.70 10.54
C GLY A 492 0.59 25.67 10.71
N SER A 493 0.10 26.17 11.83
CA SER A 493 -1.32 26.25 12.16
C SER A 493 -1.76 27.70 12.26
N GLN A 494 -2.96 27.99 11.79
CA GLN A 494 -3.63 29.26 11.93
C GLN A 494 -4.95 29.05 12.69
N PHE A 495 -5.10 29.72 13.82
CA PHE A 495 -6.32 29.63 14.61
C PHE A 495 -7.45 30.46 14.00
N GLY A 496 -8.66 30.04 14.26
CA GLY A 496 -9.86 30.67 13.76
C GLY A 496 -11.10 30.23 14.52
N TYR A 497 -12.25 30.50 13.98
CA TYR A 497 -13.53 30.09 14.58
C TYR A 497 -14.41 29.34 13.59
N LEU A 498 -15.18 28.41 14.11
CA LEU A 498 -16.17 27.65 13.39
C LEU A 498 -17.38 28.54 13.05
N ASN A 499 -17.79 28.52 11.78
CA ASN A 499 -18.94 29.27 11.30
C ASN A 499 -20.28 28.55 11.61
N PRO A 500 -21.43 29.30 11.51
CA PRO A 500 -22.75 28.70 11.72
C PRO A 500 -23.13 27.56 10.77
N ASP A 501 -22.44 27.41 9.63
CA ASP A 501 -22.60 26.26 8.74
C ASP A 501 -22.05 24.96 9.32
N ARG A 502 -21.29 25.02 10.42
CA ARG A 502 -20.68 23.91 11.19
C ARG A 502 -19.54 23.19 10.50
N ILE A 503 -19.10 23.68 9.36
CA ILE A 503 -18.07 23.00 8.56
C ILE A 503 -16.93 23.93 8.13
N THR A 504 -17.18 25.21 7.94
CA THR A 504 -16.16 26.16 7.53
C THR A 504 -15.52 26.88 8.72
N ILE A 505 -14.23 27.12 8.61
CA ILE A 505 -13.44 27.83 9.62
C ILE A 505 -13.02 29.16 9.03
N THR A 506 -13.26 30.26 9.78
CA THR A 506 -12.75 31.58 9.45
C THR A 506 -11.46 31.79 10.23
N PRO A 507 -10.29 31.82 9.55
CA PRO A 507 -9.03 32.07 10.23
C PRO A 507 -8.91 33.52 10.70
N ILE A 508 -8.18 33.73 11.77
CA ILE A 508 -7.80 35.05 12.29
C ILE A 508 -6.28 35.21 12.23
N ASN A 509 -5.79 36.46 12.21
CA ASN A 509 -4.35 36.76 12.23
C ASN A 509 -3.79 36.69 13.66
N ALA A 510 -4.11 35.64 14.39
CA ALA A 510 -3.53 35.30 15.67
C ALA A 510 -2.31 34.40 15.47
N PHE A 511 -1.21 34.76 16.11
CA PHE A 511 0.00 33.93 16.05
C PHE A 511 0.69 33.88 17.41
N THR A 512 1.31 32.78 17.69
CA THR A 512 1.98 32.55 18.98
C THR A 512 3.47 32.71 18.88
N ASN A 513 4.11 32.43 17.74
CA ASN A 513 5.58 32.46 17.61
C ASN A 513 6.12 33.45 16.58
N GLY A 514 5.26 34.25 15.95
CA GLY A 514 5.67 35.28 14.98
C GLY A 514 6.08 34.74 13.61
N SER A 515 5.86 33.45 13.33
CA SER A 515 6.12 32.86 12.03
C SER A 515 5.08 33.26 10.99
N THR A 516 5.46 33.16 9.71
CA THR A 516 4.54 33.38 8.57
C THR A 516 4.68 32.27 7.55
N THR A 517 3.61 32.01 6.82
CA THR A 517 3.63 31.18 5.60
C THR A 517 4.40 31.88 4.47
N GLN A 518 4.54 31.22 3.32
CA GLN A 518 5.24 31.77 2.15
C GLN A 518 4.54 33.01 1.57
N ASP A 519 3.24 33.16 1.76
CA ASP A 519 2.45 34.32 1.34
C ASP A 519 2.35 35.42 2.41
N GLY A 520 3.05 35.25 3.54
CA GLY A 520 3.09 36.21 4.63
C GLY A 520 1.95 36.11 5.66
N THR A 521 1.08 35.07 5.56
CA THR A 521 0.02 34.84 6.55
C THR A 521 0.65 34.43 7.89
N PRO A 522 0.30 35.10 9.02
CA PRO A 522 0.78 34.71 10.33
C PRO A 522 0.30 33.30 10.72
N VAL A 523 1.23 32.47 11.18
CA VAL A 523 0.98 31.10 11.63
C VAL A 523 1.80 30.78 12.87
N ASP A 524 1.35 29.78 13.61
CA ASP A 524 2.14 29.10 14.62
C ASP A 524 2.87 27.92 13.95
N THR A 525 4.18 28.08 13.77
CA THR A 525 5.00 27.02 13.15
C THR A 525 5.39 25.98 14.19
N ARG A 526 4.80 24.81 14.09
CA ARG A 526 4.97 23.70 15.03
C ARG A 526 6.15 22.81 14.67
N VAL A 527 6.42 22.61 13.38
CA VAL A 527 7.50 21.77 12.87
C VAL A 527 8.21 22.46 11.72
N ASN A 528 9.53 22.47 11.74
CA ASN A 528 10.37 22.84 10.60
C ASN A 528 11.60 21.94 10.58
N LEU A 529 11.46 20.77 9.98
CA LEU A 529 12.41 19.68 10.02
C LEU A 529 13.14 19.53 8.69
N HIS A 530 14.46 19.41 8.74
CA HIS A 530 15.25 18.92 7.62
C HIS A 530 15.85 17.57 7.98
N GLY A 531 15.54 16.53 7.18
CA GLY A 531 16.02 15.17 7.39
C GLY A 531 16.93 14.69 6.26
N LEU A 532 17.96 13.94 6.63
CA LEU A 532 18.82 13.19 5.71
C LEU A 532 18.74 11.72 6.07
N VAL A 533 18.25 10.91 5.12
CA VAL A 533 18.12 9.46 5.31
C VAL A 533 19.06 8.76 4.33
N ASN A 534 19.91 7.87 4.85
CA ASN A 534 20.77 7.00 4.04
C ASN A 534 20.48 5.56 4.42
N THR A 535 20.07 4.75 3.43
CA THR A 535 19.80 3.33 3.61
C THR A 535 20.74 2.53 2.73
N PHE A 536 21.39 1.55 3.32
CA PHE A 536 22.21 0.59 2.61
C PHE A 536 21.77 -0.83 2.96
N GLY A 537 21.63 -1.68 1.97
CA GLY A 537 21.30 -3.08 2.14
C GLY A 537 22.15 -3.98 1.24
N ILE A 538 22.56 -5.12 1.79
CA ILE A 538 23.17 -6.22 1.05
C ILE A 538 22.37 -7.48 1.32
N TYR A 539 22.09 -8.24 0.30
CA TYR A 539 21.27 -9.44 0.41
C TYR A 539 21.76 -10.57 -0.48
N ALA A 540 21.42 -11.77 -0.06
CA ALA A 540 21.59 -12.96 -0.88
C ALA A 540 20.49 -13.98 -0.57
N GLY A 541 20.14 -14.78 -1.57
CA GLY A 541 19.18 -15.88 -1.43
C GLY A 541 19.47 -16.97 -2.44
N ASP A 542 19.29 -18.22 -2.06
CA ASP A 542 19.42 -19.37 -2.94
C ASP A 542 18.19 -20.27 -2.79
N THR A 543 17.58 -20.63 -3.90
CA THR A 543 16.57 -21.67 -3.99
C THR A 543 17.20 -22.93 -4.56
N ILE A 544 17.31 -23.93 -3.72
CA ILE A 544 18.02 -25.20 -3.97
C ILE A 544 16.98 -26.29 -4.25
N SER A 545 16.90 -26.78 -5.48
CA SER A 545 16.08 -27.93 -5.86
C SER A 545 16.77 -29.23 -5.47
N LEU A 546 16.52 -29.71 -4.23
CA LEU A 546 17.11 -30.95 -3.68
C LEU A 546 16.60 -32.20 -4.42
N ARG A 547 15.35 -32.19 -4.82
CA ARG A 547 14.66 -33.18 -5.64
C ARG A 547 13.67 -32.48 -6.56
N ARG A 548 13.14 -33.20 -7.55
CA ARG A 548 12.08 -32.67 -8.45
C ARG A 548 10.86 -32.12 -7.72
N SER A 549 10.55 -32.68 -6.54
CA SER A 549 9.39 -32.29 -5.74
C SER A 549 9.75 -31.46 -4.52
N LEU A 550 11.04 -31.23 -4.23
CA LEU A 550 11.46 -30.56 -3.00
C LEU A 550 12.46 -29.45 -3.30
N ALA A 551 12.09 -28.21 -3.01
CA ALA A 551 12.98 -27.07 -3.03
C ALA A 551 13.12 -26.46 -1.63
N VAL A 552 14.32 -25.96 -1.32
CA VAL A 552 14.64 -25.25 -0.08
C VAL A 552 15.16 -23.87 -0.46
N THR A 553 14.59 -22.83 0.10
CA THR A 553 15.03 -21.44 -0.09
C THR A 553 15.66 -20.95 1.19
N ILE A 554 16.90 -20.43 1.10
CA ILE A 554 17.61 -19.79 2.21
C ILE A 554 17.97 -18.39 1.74
N SER A 555 17.63 -17.37 2.52
CA SER A 555 17.97 -15.99 2.18
C SER A 555 18.27 -15.16 3.42
N GLY A 556 18.92 -14.02 3.21
CA GLY A 556 19.17 -13.07 4.27
C GLY A 556 19.54 -11.70 3.71
N ARG A 557 19.30 -10.69 4.52
CA ARG A 557 19.64 -9.30 4.20
C ARG A 557 20.17 -8.58 5.43
N TYR A 558 21.23 -7.85 5.23
CA TYR A 558 21.69 -6.85 6.19
C TYR A 558 21.23 -5.46 5.74
N ASN A 559 20.58 -4.74 6.63
CA ASN A 559 20.16 -3.36 6.44
C ASN A 559 20.90 -2.43 7.41
N ARG A 560 21.30 -1.26 6.89
CA ARG A 560 21.78 -0.12 7.69
C ARG A 560 21.03 1.12 7.28
N THR A 561 20.34 1.75 8.23
CA THR A 561 19.64 3.03 8.04
C THR A 561 20.24 4.05 8.95
N ALA A 562 20.69 5.17 8.39
CA ALA A 562 21.20 6.32 9.13
C ALA A 562 20.32 7.55 8.84
N ILE A 563 19.84 8.18 9.90
CA ILE A 563 18.91 9.31 9.85
C ILE A 563 19.53 10.47 10.63
N GLY A 564 19.66 11.60 9.98
CA GLY A 564 20.07 12.86 10.61
C GLY A 564 18.95 13.87 10.47
N ASN A 565 18.40 14.31 11.59
CA ASN A 565 17.40 15.36 11.69
C ASN A 565 18.03 16.67 12.12
N ILE A 566 17.62 17.76 11.51
CA ILE A 566 17.99 19.14 11.86
C ILE A 566 16.69 19.92 12.04
N ASP A 567 16.42 20.32 13.25
CA ASP A 567 15.35 21.25 13.58
C ASP A 567 15.76 22.68 13.16
N ARG A 568 14.92 23.33 12.39
CA ARG A 568 15.15 24.70 11.90
C ARG A 568 14.37 25.76 12.68
N LEU A 569 13.56 25.34 13.65
CA LEU A 569 12.90 26.29 14.54
C LEU A 569 13.91 26.87 15.52
N PRO A 570 13.71 28.12 15.98
CA PRO A 570 14.56 28.73 17.00
C PRO A 570 14.60 27.88 18.27
N VAL A 571 15.78 27.76 18.87
CA VAL A 571 15.91 27.08 20.17
C VAL A 571 15.24 27.97 21.22
N VAL A 572 14.33 27.42 21.99
CA VAL A 572 13.68 28.10 23.09
C VAL A 572 14.46 27.78 24.37
N THR A 573 14.97 28.82 25.04
CA THR A 573 15.88 28.67 26.20
C THR A 573 15.13 28.49 27.51
N ASP A 574 13.84 28.70 27.54
CA ASP A 574 12.97 28.55 28.73
C ASP A 574 12.53 27.10 29.00
N GLY A 575 12.91 26.16 28.14
CA GLY A 575 12.53 24.75 28.27
C GLY A 575 11.12 24.44 27.78
N SER A 576 10.40 25.37 27.16
CA SER A 576 9.04 25.17 26.64
C SER A 576 8.99 24.35 25.34
N ARG A 577 10.14 24.07 24.71
CA ARG A 577 10.23 23.24 23.49
C ARG A 577 11.60 22.57 23.38
N GLY A 578 11.59 21.26 23.17
CA GLY A 578 12.76 20.45 22.80
C GLY A 578 13.22 20.67 21.36
N SER A 579 14.41 20.19 21.03
CA SER A 579 14.93 20.20 19.65
C SER A 579 14.75 18.86 18.99
N LEU A 580 14.23 18.86 17.76
CA LEU A 580 14.09 17.68 16.91
C LEU A 580 15.41 17.25 16.25
N THR A 581 16.52 17.94 16.55
CA THR A 581 17.85 17.64 16.00
C THR A 581 18.42 16.37 16.61
N GLY A 582 18.78 15.42 15.78
CA GLY A 582 19.37 14.14 16.23
C GLY A 582 19.99 13.33 15.11
N ASN A 583 20.86 12.39 15.49
CA ASN A 583 21.46 11.43 14.56
C ASN A 583 21.23 10.01 15.07
N TYR A 584 20.66 9.18 14.21
CA TYR A 584 20.23 7.83 14.56
C TYR A 584 20.76 6.83 13.56
N VAL A 585 21.16 5.64 14.04
CA VAL A 585 21.65 4.55 13.18
C VAL A 585 21.03 3.24 13.60
N PHE A 586 20.39 2.59 12.67
CA PHE A 586 19.76 1.27 12.85
C PHE A 586 20.42 0.25 11.96
N ASN A 587 20.79 -0.88 12.55
CA ASN A 587 21.44 -1.99 11.84
C ASN A 587 20.68 -3.29 12.14
N ARG A 588 20.45 -4.12 11.12
CA ARG A 588 19.80 -5.41 11.33
C ARG A 588 20.16 -6.41 10.23
N PHE A 589 20.38 -7.67 10.64
CA PHE A 589 20.39 -8.81 9.75
C PHE A 589 19.06 -9.56 9.86
N ASN A 590 18.41 -9.81 8.73
CA ASN A 590 17.13 -10.47 8.61
C ASN A 590 17.30 -11.79 7.86
N PRO A 591 17.22 -12.93 8.51
CA PRO A 591 17.29 -14.25 7.87
C PRO A 591 15.92 -14.72 7.40
N ALA A 592 15.90 -15.60 6.39
CA ALA A 592 14.72 -16.38 6.04
C ALA A 592 15.10 -17.77 5.53
N VAL A 593 14.26 -18.74 5.83
CA VAL A 593 14.35 -20.11 5.33
C VAL A 593 12.96 -20.63 5.03
N GLY A 594 12.83 -21.34 3.93
CA GLY A 594 11.56 -21.98 3.57
C GLY A 594 11.77 -23.22 2.74
N PHE A 595 10.77 -24.05 2.67
CA PHE A 595 10.77 -25.19 1.77
C PHE A 595 9.41 -25.34 1.08
N THR A 596 9.44 -25.93 -0.11
CA THR A 596 8.24 -26.34 -0.85
C THR A 596 8.37 -27.81 -1.21
N TYR A 597 7.32 -28.56 -0.99
CA TYR A 597 7.25 -29.97 -1.38
C TYR A 597 6.04 -30.22 -2.26
N ASN A 598 6.28 -30.49 -3.53
CA ASN A 598 5.26 -30.69 -4.58
C ASN A 598 5.30 -32.13 -5.08
N PRO A 599 4.84 -33.13 -4.29
CA PRO A 599 4.95 -34.56 -4.64
C PRO A 599 4.02 -34.98 -5.77
N PHE A 600 2.95 -34.22 -6.00
CA PHE A 600 1.90 -34.53 -6.96
C PHE A 600 1.71 -33.39 -7.97
N ASN A 601 1.33 -33.70 -9.19
CA ASN A 601 1.01 -32.69 -10.19
C ASN A 601 -0.20 -31.80 -9.80
N LEU A 602 -0.96 -32.18 -8.77
CA LEU A 602 -2.18 -31.52 -8.32
C LEU A 602 -1.98 -30.59 -7.12
N GLY A 603 -0.84 -30.67 -6.41
CA GLY A 603 -0.64 -29.81 -5.25
C GLY A 603 0.67 -30.06 -4.48
N GLY A 604 1.00 -29.12 -3.63
CA GLY A 604 2.17 -29.12 -2.77
C GLY A 604 1.93 -28.43 -1.44
N VAL A 605 2.88 -28.60 -0.54
CA VAL A 605 2.93 -27.93 0.76
C VAL A 605 4.10 -26.96 0.82
N TYR A 606 3.98 -25.94 1.62
CA TYR A 606 5.06 -25.00 1.90
C TYR A 606 5.14 -24.68 3.38
N PHE A 607 6.33 -24.32 3.81
CA PHE A 607 6.60 -23.76 5.13
C PHE A 607 7.72 -22.72 5.02
N SER A 608 7.62 -21.65 5.77
CA SER A 608 8.67 -20.63 5.88
C SER A 608 8.77 -20.02 7.27
N TYR A 609 10.00 -19.64 7.62
CA TYR A 609 10.33 -18.72 8.70
C TYR A 609 11.11 -17.57 8.11
N SER A 610 10.75 -16.34 8.50
CA SER A 610 11.43 -15.14 8.02
C SER A 610 11.42 -14.03 9.06
N GLU A 611 12.46 -13.18 9.01
CA GLU A 611 12.54 -11.96 9.79
C GLU A 611 12.60 -10.73 8.88
N ALA A 612 12.01 -9.62 9.32
CA ALA A 612 12.17 -8.31 8.70
C ALA A 612 12.28 -7.22 9.78
N ASN A 613 12.68 -6.03 9.36
CA ASN A 613 12.72 -4.88 10.25
C ASN A 613 12.17 -3.62 9.58
N ARG A 614 11.65 -2.73 10.40
CA ARG A 614 11.30 -1.36 10.06
C ARG A 614 12.08 -0.42 10.97
N ALA A 615 12.94 0.42 10.39
CA ALA A 615 13.56 1.51 11.13
C ALA A 615 12.53 2.63 11.34
N PRO A 616 12.56 3.34 12.49
CA PRO A 616 11.81 4.57 12.62
C PRO A 616 12.15 5.56 11.50
N THR A 617 11.22 6.40 11.13
CA THR A 617 11.37 7.40 10.07
C THR A 617 11.86 8.74 10.61
N ALA A 618 12.21 9.67 9.73
CA ALA A 618 12.68 10.99 10.13
C ALA A 618 11.64 11.77 10.96
N ILE A 619 10.35 11.66 10.60
CA ILE A 619 9.27 12.33 11.33
C ILE A 619 8.96 11.64 12.66
N GLU A 620 8.94 10.31 12.69
CA GLU A 620 8.73 9.57 13.94
C GLU A 620 9.81 9.91 14.98
N LEU A 621 11.07 9.99 14.56
CA LEU A 621 12.19 10.38 15.42
C LEU A 621 12.18 11.88 15.77
N GLY A 622 11.62 12.71 14.91
CA GLY A 622 11.45 14.12 15.12
C GLY A 622 10.28 14.45 16.05
N CYS A 623 9.30 13.54 16.12
CA CYS A 623 8.15 13.67 16.99
C CYS A 623 8.23 12.64 18.12
N ALA A 624 9.38 12.50 18.72
CA ALA A 624 9.72 11.49 19.72
C ALA A 624 10.08 12.06 21.11
N ASP A 625 9.47 13.16 21.64
CA ASP A 625 9.62 13.72 23.01
C ASP A 625 8.26 13.99 23.70
N PRO A 626 7.86 13.31 24.82
CA PRO A 626 6.58 13.49 25.52
C PRO A 626 6.37 14.90 26.04
N ASP A 627 7.46 15.56 26.40
CA ASP A 627 7.40 16.90 26.97
C ASP A 627 7.18 17.98 25.89
N PHE A 628 7.41 17.65 24.60
CA PHE A 628 7.37 18.60 23.48
C PHE A 628 6.70 18.05 22.24
N PRO A 629 5.40 17.98 22.23
CA PRO A 629 4.59 17.38 21.20
C PRO A 629 4.64 18.03 19.82
N CYS A 630 4.65 17.22 18.76
CA CYS A 630 4.44 17.68 17.39
C CYS A 630 2.96 17.81 17.07
N ASN A 631 2.56 18.94 16.51
CA ASN A 631 1.24 19.13 15.91
C ASN A 631 1.26 18.62 14.47
N LEU A 632 0.98 17.35 14.25
CA LEU A 632 0.77 16.83 12.90
C LEU A 632 -0.73 16.73 12.59
N PRO A 633 -1.17 16.86 11.34
CA PRO A 633 -2.54 16.53 10.99
C PRO A 633 -2.79 15.07 11.37
N ASN A 634 -3.77 14.83 12.26
CA ASN A 634 -4.01 13.58 12.97
C ASN A 634 -3.12 13.31 14.20
N ALA A 635 -2.69 14.39 14.87
CA ALA A 635 -2.13 14.47 16.23
C ALA A 635 -1.10 13.41 16.64
N LEU A 636 0.17 13.81 16.92
CA LEU A 636 1.24 12.85 17.23
C LEU A 636 2.37 13.46 18.07
N VAL A 637 2.72 12.79 19.17
CA VAL A 637 3.85 13.15 20.05
C VAL A 637 4.54 11.93 20.66
N SER A 638 5.71 11.93 20.83
CA SER A 638 6.97 11.66 21.39
C SER A 638 7.23 10.48 22.32
N ASP A 639 8.43 9.89 22.26
CA ASP A 639 9.16 9.30 23.38
C ASP A 639 10.66 9.01 23.08
N PRO A 640 11.51 8.65 24.11
CA PRO A 640 12.98 8.52 23.98
C PRO A 640 13.37 7.55 22.87
N PRO A 641 14.64 7.45 22.48
CA PRO A 641 15.06 7.03 21.14
C PRO A 641 14.34 5.76 20.67
N LEU A 642 13.45 5.92 19.70
CA LEU A 642 12.64 4.83 19.15
C LEU A 642 13.54 3.68 18.70
N LYS A 643 13.15 2.45 19.01
CA LYS A 643 13.78 1.23 18.55
C LYS A 643 13.16 0.79 17.23
N GLN A 644 13.93 0.13 16.39
CA GLN A 644 13.39 -0.49 15.19
C GLN A 644 12.41 -1.63 15.51
N VAL A 645 11.34 -1.70 14.75
CA VAL A 645 10.42 -2.85 14.78
C VAL A 645 11.13 -4.06 14.18
N VAL A 646 10.97 -5.21 14.82
CA VAL A 646 11.45 -6.50 14.31
C VAL A 646 10.30 -7.47 14.25
N THR A 647 9.99 -7.96 13.07
CA THR A 647 8.94 -8.96 12.83
C THR A 647 9.55 -10.33 12.62
N ARG A 648 8.97 -11.35 13.26
CA ARG A 648 9.25 -12.77 13.03
C ARG A 648 8.00 -13.43 12.53
N THR A 649 8.08 -14.03 11.34
CA THR A 649 6.93 -14.63 10.66
C THR A 649 7.14 -16.11 10.44
N LEU A 650 6.12 -16.90 10.77
CA LEU A 650 5.97 -18.32 10.45
C LEU A 650 4.79 -18.47 9.49
N GLU A 651 4.97 -19.19 8.41
CA GLU A 651 3.92 -19.51 7.45
C GLU A 651 3.94 -20.99 7.10
N ALA A 652 2.75 -21.57 6.94
CA ALA A 652 2.58 -22.94 6.46
C ALA A 652 1.30 -23.04 5.63
N GLY A 653 1.32 -23.83 4.59
CA GLY A 653 0.11 -24.02 3.80
C GLY A 653 0.23 -25.08 2.73
N ILE A 654 -0.89 -25.27 2.06
CA ILE A 654 -1.07 -26.18 0.94
C ILE A 654 -1.65 -25.40 -0.24
N ARG A 655 -1.26 -25.76 -1.42
CA ARG A 655 -1.78 -25.16 -2.65
C ARG A 655 -1.77 -26.18 -3.78
N GLY A 656 -2.62 -25.98 -4.76
CA GLY A 656 -2.66 -26.87 -5.90
C GLY A 656 -3.38 -26.31 -7.10
N SER A 657 -3.26 -27.03 -8.21
CA SER A 657 -3.99 -26.77 -9.43
C SER A 657 -4.59 -28.06 -9.96
N GLY A 658 -5.75 -27.97 -10.61
CA GLY A 658 -6.49 -29.09 -11.16
C GLY A 658 -6.93 -28.84 -12.59
N GLU A 659 -7.71 -29.77 -13.13
CA GLU A 659 -8.33 -29.61 -14.45
C GLU A 659 -9.24 -28.36 -14.48
N GLY A 660 -9.42 -27.75 -15.65
CA GLY A 660 -10.27 -26.57 -15.83
C GLY A 660 -9.69 -25.28 -15.25
N ASN A 661 -8.36 -25.15 -15.14
CA ASN A 661 -7.69 -24.01 -14.49
C ASN A 661 -8.15 -23.79 -13.05
N LEU A 662 -8.50 -24.86 -12.34
CA LEU A 662 -8.80 -24.82 -10.93
C LEU A 662 -7.50 -24.56 -10.16
N HIS A 663 -7.50 -23.52 -9.33
CA HIS A 663 -6.42 -23.20 -8.40
C HIS A 663 -7.00 -23.06 -7.00
N TRP A 664 -6.30 -23.57 -6.02
CA TRP A 664 -6.70 -23.46 -4.63
C TRP A 664 -5.48 -23.34 -3.72
N SER A 665 -5.67 -22.66 -2.63
CA SER A 665 -4.68 -22.56 -1.56
C SER A 665 -5.38 -22.51 -0.21
N ALA A 666 -4.71 -23.03 0.81
CA ALA A 666 -5.07 -22.85 2.20
C ALA A 666 -3.78 -22.66 2.99
N GLY A 667 -3.71 -21.62 3.79
CA GLY A 667 -2.53 -21.26 4.54
C GLY A 667 -2.84 -20.76 5.93
N TRP A 668 -1.84 -20.85 6.78
CA TRP A 668 -1.79 -20.25 8.10
C TRP A 668 -0.52 -19.41 8.21
N PHE A 669 -0.63 -18.27 8.89
CA PHE A 669 0.50 -17.42 9.20
C PHE A 669 0.44 -16.93 10.64
N ARG A 670 1.61 -16.62 11.20
CA ARG A 670 1.78 -15.92 12.46
C ARG A 670 3.00 -15.02 12.37
N ALA A 671 2.78 -13.73 12.54
CA ALA A 671 3.80 -12.70 12.61
C ALA A 671 3.78 -12.05 14.00
N GLU A 672 4.93 -11.97 14.65
CA GLU A 672 5.11 -11.33 15.95
C GLU A 672 6.06 -10.15 15.79
N ASN A 673 5.57 -8.94 16.11
CA ASN A 673 6.36 -7.73 16.12
C ASN A 673 6.91 -7.47 17.51
N HIS A 674 8.19 -7.16 17.58
CA HIS A 674 8.88 -6.68 18.78
C HIS A 674 9.19 -5.19 18.61
N ASN A 675 8.99 -4.41 19.67
CA ASN A 675 9.09 -2.95 19.66
C ASN A 675 8.25 -2.34 18.53
N ASP A 676 6.99 -2.78 18.39
CA ASP A 676 6.08 -2.24 17.38
C ASP A 676 5.95 -0.72 17.58
N LEU A 677 5.80 0.02 16.50
CA LEU A 677 5.59 1.46 16.56
C LEU A 677 4.09 1.71 16.53
N LEU A 678 3.58 2.23 17.61
CA LEU A 678 2.20 2.65 17.74
C LEU A 678 2.13 4.17 17.80
N PHE A 679 1.05 4.66 17.28
CA PHE A 679 0.58 5.98 17.50
C PHE A 679 -0.23 6.02 18.79
N VAL A 680 0.10 6.94 19.67
CA VAL A 680 -0.57 7.20 20.95
C VAL A 680 -1.04 8.64 20.96
N ALA A 681 -2.32 8.90 21.19
CA ALA A 681 -2.84 10.25 21.39
C ALA A 681 -2.27 10.84 22.68
N SER A 682 -2.13 12.15 22.81
CA SER A 682 -1.71 12.86 24.03
C SER A 682 -2.92 13.39 24.77
N GLN A 683 -2.78 13.61 26.07
CA GLN A 683 -3.78 14.28 26.90
C GLN A 683 -4.05 15.73 26.45
N GLN A 684 -3.12 16.35 25.74
CA GLN A 684 -3.37 17.63 25.06
C GLN A 684 -4.09 17.34 23.75
N LEU A 685 -5.35 17.74 23.66
CA LEU A 685 -6.22 17.55 22.50
C LEU A 685 -5.56 18.06 21.22
N GLY A 686 -5.61 17.25 20.18
CA GLY A 686 -4.97 17.54 18.89
C GLY A 686 -3.51 17.15 18.80
N PHE A 687 -2.92 16.46 19.79
CA PHE A 687 -1.54 16.01 19.83
C PHE A 687 -1.45 14.49 20.07
N GLY A 688 -0.41 13.86 19.66
CA GLY A 688 -0.16 12.45 19.91
C GLY A 688 1.29 12.09 19.62
N TYR A 689 1.78 10.87 19.85
CA TYR A 689 3.20 10.52 19.78
C TYR A 689 3.47 9.12 19.26
N PHE A 690 4.64 8.91 18.65
CA PHE A 690 5.13 7.58 18.31
C PHE A 690 5.85 6.96 19.51
N SER A 691 5.36 5.83 19.96
CA SER A 691 5.98 5.05 21.03
C SER A 691 6.25 3.63 20.58
N ASN A 692 7.29 3.02 21.12
CA ASN A 692 7.51 1.61 20.96
C ASN A 692 6.58 0.83 21.88
N PHE A 693 5.63 0.12 21.30
CA PHE A 693 4.84 -0.88 21.99
C PHE A 693 5.65 -2.18 22.11
N GLY A 694 5.56 -2.86 23.25
CA GLY A 694 6.37 -4.04 23.54
C GLY A 694 6.26 -5.13 22.47
N ARG A 695 5.11 -5.78 22.35
CA ARG A 695 4.84 -6.83 21.36
C ARG A 695 3.43 -6.74 20.81
N THR A 696 3.29 -6.97 19.51
CA THR A 696 2.00 -7.21 18.86
C THR A 696 2.07 -8.48 18.02
N GLN A 697 0.95 -9.11 17.76
CA GLN A 697 0.85 -10.33 16.98
C GLN A 697 -0.23 -10.19 15.92
N ARG A 698 0.05 -10.74 14.75
CA ARG A 698 -0.91 -10.93 13.67
C ARG A 698 -0.86 -12.38 13.25
N GLN A 699 -1.97 -13.10 13.40
CA GLN A 699 -2.07 -14.49 12.97
C GLN A 699 -3.37 -14.73 12.25
N GLY A 700 -3.40 -15.72 11.37
CA GLY A 700 -4.61 -15.96 10.62
C GLY A 700 -4.57 -17.21 9.76
N ALA A 701 -5.71 -17.47 9.15
CA ALA A 701 -5.88 -18.52 8.15
C ALA A 701 -6.48 -17.91 6.88
N GLU A 702 -5.99 -18.34 5.77
CA GLU A 702 -6.36 -17.87 4.43
C GLU A 702 -6.78 -19.06 3.58
N ILE A 703 -7.86 -18.92 2.83
CA ILE A 703 -8.34 -19.92 1.89
C ILE A 703 -8.73 -19.22 0.60
N SER A 704 -8.20 -19.69 -0.51
CA SER A 704 -8.52 -19.18 -1.85
C SER A 704 -8.86 -20.32 -2.78
N ILE A 705 -9.85 -20.10 -3.62
CA ILE A 705 -10.23 -21.00 -4.70
C ILE A 705 -10.62 -20.19 -5.93
N SER A 706 -10.10 -20.56 -7.08
CA SER A 706 -10.50 -19.96 -8.35
C SER A 706 -10.46 -21.00 -9.47
N GLY A 707 -11.33 -20.82 -10.45
CA GLY A 707 -11.36 -21.74 -11.57
C GLY A 707 -12.26 -21.28 -12.70
N LYS A 708 -12.16 -21.95 -13.84
CA LYS A 708 -12.96 -21.65 -15.02
C LYS A 708 -13.73 -22.89 -15.47
N VAL A 709 -15.05 -22.76 -15.53
CA VAL A 709 -15.96 -23.81 -16.03
C VAL A 709 -16.67 -23.26 -17.26
N ARG A 710 -16.25 -23.69 -18.44
CA ARG A 710 -16.80 -23.26 -19.75
C ARG A 710 -16.68 -21.73 -19.92
N ARG A 711 -17.79 -21.00 -19.74
CA ARG A 711 -17.90 -19.55 -19.93
C ARG A 711 -17.90 -18.76 -18.61
N LEU A 712 -17.79 -19.45 -17.49
CA LEU A 712 -17.86 -18.87 -16.15
C LEU A 712 -16.52 -19.04 -15.47
N SER A 713 -15.86 -17.93 -15.11
CA SER A 713 -14.74 -17.90 -14.18
C SER A 713 -15.26 -17.53 -12.81
N LEU A 714 -14.90 -18.30 -11.80
CA LEU A 714 -15.31 -18.10 -10.41
C LEU A 714 -14.08 -17.99 -9.54
N GLY A 715 -14.17 -17.19 -8.51
CA GLY A 715 -13.19 -17.18 -7.45
C GLY A 715 -13.80 -16.73 -6.13
N GLY A 716 -13.15 -17.15 -5.05
CA GLY A 716 -13.51 -16.76 -3.71
C GLY A 716 -12.32 -16.88 -2.77
N ASN A 717 -12.22 -15.93 -1.85
CA ASN A 717 -11.19 -15.84 -0.84
C ASN A 717 -11.85 -15.64 0.52
N TYR A 718 -11.34 -16.32 1.53
CA TYR A 718 -11.71 -16.07 2.91
C TYR A 718 -10.47 -15.94 3.76
N THR A 719 -10.42 -14.89 4.57
CA THR A 719 -9.34 -14.64 5.53
C THR A 719 -9.93 -14.49 6.91
N PHE A 720 -9.40 -15.26 7.84
CA PHE A 720 -9.52 -15.03 9.28
C PHE A 720 -8.23 -14.37 9.77
N LEU A 721 -8.34 -13.19 10.38
CA LEU A 721 -7.23 -12.42 10.94
C LEU A 721 -7.45 -12.16 12.43
N ASP A 722 -6.48 -12.51 13.25
CA ASP A 722 -6.43 -12.15 14.66
C ASP A 722 -5.19 -11.29 14.91
N ALA A 723 -5.41 -9.97 14.94
CA ALA A 723 -4.38 -8.96 15.18
C ALA A 723 -4.55 -8.40 16.58
N THR A 724 -3.58 -8.64 17.46
CA THR A 724 -3.71 -8.40 18.92
C THR A 724 -2.46 -7.81 19.52
N TYR A 725 -2.65 -7.02 20.56
CA TYR A 725 -1.60 -6.61 21.47
C TYR A 725 -1.14 -7.80 22.32
N GLN A 726 0.17 -7.85 22.65
CA GLN A 726 0.78 -8.96 23.41
C GLN A 726 1.59 -8.46 24.61
N SER A 727 1.56 -7.18 24.90
CA SER A 727 2.16 -6.54 26.06
C SER A 727 1.15 -5.56 26.65
N PRO A 728 1.12 -5.38 27.98
CA PRO A 728 0.30 -4.34 28.58
C PRO A 728 0.93 -2.97 28.35
N GLN A 729 0.11 -1.94 28.15
CA GLN A 729 0.55 -0.56 28.08
C GLN A 729 -0.57 0.38 28.53
N LEU A 730 -0.19 1.45 29.22
CA LEU A 730 -1.05 2.59 29.51
C LEU A 730 -0.96 3.55 28.32
N VAL A 731 -2.09 3.96 27.76
CA VAL A 731 -2.18 4.91 26.67
C VAL A 731 -3.27 5.92 26.95
N ASP A 732 -3.19 7.09 26.33
CA ASP A 732 -4.25 8.08 26.42
C ASP A 732 -5.59 7.48 25.94
N GLY A 733 -6.65 7.76 26.65
CA GLY A 733 -7.97 7.23 26.41
C GLY A 733 -9.09 8.23 26.70
N GLY A 734 -8.83 9.54 26.67
CA GLY A 734 -9.80 10.58 27.03
C GLY A 734 -11.14 10.46 26.30
N SER A 735 -11.15 9.96 25.07
CA SER A 735 -12.38 9.68 24.32
C SER A 735 -13.02 8.31 24.58
N ASN A 736 -12.46 7.48 25.46
CA ASN A 736 -12.92 6.14 25.80
C ASN A 736 -13.71 6.13 27.11
N SER A 737 -14.85 5.47 27.13
CA SER A 737 -15.75 5.42 28.30
C SER A 737 -15.17 4.72 29.54
N LEU A 738 -14.02 4.06 29.41
CA LEU A 738 -13.30 3.43 30.52
C LEU A 738 -11.97 4.12 30.84
N SER A 739 -11.81 5.39 30.42
CA SER A 739 -10.71 6.24 30.85
C SER A 739 -10.70 6.41 32.38
N ASP A 740 -9.52 6.41 32.99
CA ASP A 740 -9.34 6.56 34.44
C ASP A 740 -9.56 8.00 34.94
N GLY A 741 -9.67 8.99 34.04
CA GLY A 741 -10.00 10.38 34.37
C GLY A 741 -11.46 10.60 34.76
N GLY A 742 -12.36 9.66 34.47
CA GLY A 742 -13.79 9.78 34.75
C GLY A 742 -14.61 10.18 33.52
N PRO A 743 -15.94 10.26 33.64
CA PRO A 743 -16.82 10.48 32.51
C PRO A 743 -16.59 11.83 31.81
N GLY A 744 -16.20 11.79 30.55
CA GLY A 744 -15.94 12.95 29.73
C GLY A 744 -14.69 13.75 30.08
N MET A 745 -13.86 13.24 30.99
CA MET A 745 -12.57 13.84 31.38
C MET A 745 -11.41 13.15 30.70
N ASP A 746 -10.33 13.86 30.54
CA ASP A 746 -9.07 13.29 30.06
C ASP A 746 -8.58 12.22 31.03
N GLY A 747 -7.94 11.20 30.49
CA GLY A 747 -7.41 10.10 31.26
C GLY A 747 -6.85 9.00 30.36
N ASN A 748 -6.41 7.93 30.99
CA ASN A 748 -5.76 6.83 30.30
C ASN A 748 -6.59 5.57 30.29
N ILE A 749 -6.31 4.70 29.31
CA ILE A 749 -6.82 3.33 29.26
C ILE A 749 -5.66 2.35 29.33
N VAL A 750 -5.92 1.16 29.86
CA VAL A 750 -4.95 0.06 29.87
C VAL A 750 -5.23 -0.88 28.70
N ILE A 751 -4.24 -1.06 27.84
CA ILE A 751 -4.24 -2.13 26.84
C ILE A 751 -3.75 -3.40 27.52
N GLU A 752 -4.45 -4.52 27.33
CA GLU A 752 -4.06 -5.82 27.85
C GLU A 752 -3.64 -6.80 26.73
N PRO A 753 -2.80 -7.81 27.05
CA PRO A 753 -2.49 -8.87 26.09
C PRO A 753 -3.75 -9.61 25.64
N GLY A 754 -4.00 -9.63 24.33
CA GLY A 754 -5.18 -10.22 23.71
C GLY A 754 -6.18 -9.20 23.17
N ASP A 755 -6.08 -7.93 23.55
CA ASP A 755 -6.88 -6.86 22.97
C ASP A 755 -6.59 -6.73 21.46
N GLN A 756 -7.64 -6.52 20.68
CA GLN A 756 -7.53 -6.41 19.22
C GLN A 756 -7.04 -5.03 18.82
N ILE A 757 -6.14 -5.02 17.85
CA ILE A 757 -5.68 -3.79 17.21
C ILE A 757 -6.86 -3.16 16.44
N PRO A 758 -7.16 -1.88 16.64
CA PRO A 758 -8.24 -1.18 15.95
C PRO A 758 -8.15 -1.21 14.42
N GLN A 759 -9.30 -1.06 13.77
CA GLN A 759 -9.46 -1.02 12.31
C GLN A 759 -8.98 -2.29 11.57
N MET A 760 -8.80 -3.41 12.28
CA MET A 760 -8.42 -4.72 11.74
C MET A 760 -9.59 -5.69 11.84
N PRO A 761 -10.36 -5.92 10.76
CA PRO A 761 -11.48 -6.85 10.78
C PRO A 761 -10.99 -8.30 10.87
N ARG A 762 -11.64 -9.11 11.71
CA ARG A 762 -11.29 -10.54 11.86
C ARG A 762 -11.66 -11.39 10.66
N ASN A 763 -12.69 -11.03 9.92
CA ASN A 763 -13.23 -11.85 8.83
C ASN A 763 -13.33 -11.01 7.56
N ILE A 764 -12.75 -11.50 6.48
CA ILE A 764 -12.82 -10.91 5.16
C ILE A 764 -13.20 -12.01 4.18
N LEU A 765 -14.30 -11.82 3.46
CA LEU A 765 -14.76 -12.74 2.41
C LEU A 765 -14.89 -11.96 1.11
N LYS A 766 -14.31 -12.49 0.04
CA LYS A 766 -14.49 -11.97 -1.32
C LYS A 766 -14.92 -13.08 -2.23
N ALA A 767 -15.84 -12.78 -3.12
CA ALA A 767 -16.29 -13.72 -4.15
C ALA A 767 -16.49 -12.98 -5.47
N TYR A 768 -16.12 -13.61 -6.57
CA TYR A 768 -16.33 -13.02 -7.88
C TYR A 768 -16.77 -14.06 -8.92
N ALA A 769 -17.47 -13.57 -9.93
CA ALA A 769 -17.92 -14.37 -11.04
C ALA A 769 -17.83 -13.55 -12.34
N ASP A 770 -16.99 -14.01 -13.29
CA ASP A 770 -16.89 -13.43 -14.62
C ASP A 770 -17.59 -14.35 -15.62
N PHE A 771 -18.71 -13.91 -16.16
CA PHE A 771 -19.54 -14.68 -17.09
C PHE A 771 -19.40 -14.18 -18.52
N GLN A 772 -18.81 -14.98 -19.37
CA GLN A 772 -18.76 -14.72 -20.82
C GLN A 772 -20.10 -15.09 -21.46
N ALA A 773 -21.07 -14.18 -21.42
CA ALA A 773 -22.41 -14.40 -21.93
C ALA A 773 -22.42 -14.72 -23.43
N THR A 774 -21.60 -14.01 -24.21
CA THR A 774 -21.32 -14.26 -25.62
C THR A 774 -19.83 -14.09 -25.92
N LYS A 775 -19.38 -14.31 -27.16
CA LYS A 775 -17.99 -13.98 -27.55
C LYS A 775 -17.65 -12.50 -27.42
N LYS A 776 -18.67 -11.64 -27.28
CA LYS A 776 -18.53 -10.18 -27.26
C LYS A 776 -18.92 -9.53 -25.93
N ILE A 777 -19.59 -10.28 -25.04
CA ILE A 777 -20.15 -9.72 -23.80
C ILE A 777 -19.59 -10.53 -22.64
N VAL A 778 -18.95 -9.83 -21.71
CA VAL A 778 -18.54 -10.33 -20.39
C VAL A 778 -19.30 -9.53 -19.35
N VAL A 779 -19.80 -10.20 -18.33
CA VAL A 779 -20.41 -9.60 -17.15
C VAL A 779 -19.65 -10.11 -15.94
N ASP A 780 -19.23 -9.23 -15.10
CA ASP A 780 -18.52 -9.53 -13.85
C ASP A 780 -19.32 -9.05 -12.65
N ILE A 781 -19.28 -9.86 -11.60
CA ILE A 781 -19.90 -9.58 -10.31
C ILE A 781 -18.84 -9.79 -9.25
N ASP A 782 -18.67 -8.80 -8.38
CA ASP A 782 -17.79 -8.85 -7.23
C ASP A 782 -18.59 -8.64 -5.94
N TYR A 783 -18.36 -9.48 -4.94
CA TYR A 783 -18.94 -9.35 -3.60
C TYR A 783 -17.84 -9.33 -2.57
N ASP A 784 -17.79 -8.24 -1.79
CA ASP A 784 -16.86 -8.03 -0.70
C ASP A 784 -17.63 -7.96 0.62
N ALA A 785 -17.27 -8.79 1.59
CA ALA A 785 -17.82 -8.77 2.93
C ALA A 785 -16.68 -8.67 3.96
N VAL A 786 -16.81 -7.69 4.84
CA VAL A 786 -15.82 -7.37 5.87
C VAL A 786 -16.50 -7.41 7.24
N GLY A 787 -15.88 -8.09 8.20
CA GLY A 787 -16.35 -8.18 9.57
C GLY A 787 -16.23 -6.84 10.32
N ARG A 788 -16.78 -6.78 11.52
CA ARG A 788 -16.61 -5.61 12.39
C ARG A 788 -15.14 -5.43 12.80
N SER A 789 -14.74 -4.18 13.06
CA SER A 789 -13.44 -3.80 13.64
C SER A 789 -13.63 -2.74 14.73
N PHE A 790 -12.78 -2.75 15.75
CA PHE A 790 -12.81 -1.72 16.79
C PHE A 790 -12.40 -0.35 16.23
N ALA A 791 -12.94 0.71 16.79
CA ALA A 791 -12.59 2.07 16.48
C ALA A 791 -11.18 2.38 17.02
N ARG A 792 -10.41 3.25 16.35
CA ARG A 792 -9.21 3.85 16.94
C ARG A 792 -9.63 4.67 18.18
N GLY A 793 -8.84 4.65 19.26
CA GLY A 793 -9.22 5.16 20.57
C GLY A 793 -9.90 4.11 21.47
N ASN A 794 -10.25 2.95 20.90
CA ASN A 794 -10.79 1.81 21.64
C ASN A 794 -9.80 0.64 21.64
N GLU A 795 -8.53 0.91 22.00
CA GLU A 795 -7.45 -0.07 22.00
C GLU A 795 -7.63 -1.15 23.07
N ASN A 796 -8.38 -0.84 24.18
CA ASN A 796 -8.77 -1.81 25.20
C ASN A 796 -10.01 -2.63 24.82
N ASN A 797 -10.64 -2.35 23.68
CA ASN A 797 -11.86 -3.01 23.16
C ASN A 797 -13.10 -2.94 24.07
N LEU A 798 -13.11 -2.05 25.04
CA LEU A 798 -14.11 -2.00 26.10
C LEU A 798 -15.02 -0.78 26.05
N ASP A 799 -14.79 0.17 25.14
CA ASP A 799 -15.62 1.36 24.98
C ASP A 799 -17.10 1.03 24.78
N LYS A 800 -17.97 1.75 25.50
CA LYS A 800 -19.42 1.58 25.44
C LYS A 800 -20.12 2.94 25.53
N PRO A 801 -21.13 3.18 24.69
CA PRO A 801 -21.92 4.40 24.79
C PRO A 801 -22.72 4.43 26.10
N ASP A 802 -22.76 5.58 26.77
CA ASP A 802 -23.64 5.87 27.90
C ASP A 802 -24.80 6.80 27.53
N GLY A 803 -24.75 7.36 26.31
CA GLY A 803 -25.74 8.30 25.78
C GLY A 803 -25.66 9.72 26.37
N VAL A 804 -24.68 10.01 27.22
CA VAL A 804 -24.47 11.30 27.88
C VAL A 804 -23.11 11.87 27.54
N PHE A 805 -22.04 11.23 27.97
CA PHE A 805 -20.66 11.62 27.70
C PHE A 805 -20.09 10.91 26.47
N TYR A 806 -20.51 9.66 26.23
CA TYR A 806 -20.06 8.80 25.17
C TYR A 806 -21.24 8.39 24.29
N LEU A 807 -21.25 8.83 23.02
CA LEU A 807 -22.41 8.73 22.15
C LEU A 807 -22.25 7.67 21.04
N GLY A 808 -21.05 7.20 20.79
CA GLY A 808 -20.74 6.26 19.74
C GLY A 808 -20.66 4.81 20.23
N GLN A 809 -20.57 3.87 19.30
CA GLN A 809 -20.55 2.42 19.60
C GLN A 809 -19.15 1.81 19.71
N GLY A 810 -18.08 2.58 19.59
CA GLY A 810 -16.69 2.13 19.77
C GLY A 810 -16.18 1.12 18.71
N PHE A 811 -16.93 0.84 17.65
CA PHE A 811 -16.54 -0.08 16.58
C PHE A 811 -17.23 0.25 15.25
N SER A 812 -16.58 -0.08 14.13
CA SER A 812 -17.20 -0.11 12.79
C SER A 812 -17.94 -1.44 12.61
N PRO A 813 -19.25 -1.44 12.29
CA PRO A 813 -20.00 -2.67 12.03
C PRO A 813 -19.50 -3.34 10.74
N GLY A 814 -19.66 -4.66 10.66
CA GLY A 814 -19.38 -5.40 9.45
C GLY A 814 -20.33 -5.05 8.31
N TYR A 815 -19.89 -5.22 7.09
CA TYR A 815 -20.66 -4.88 5.89
C TYR A 815 -20.46 -5.87 4.74
N GLY A 816 -21.34 -5.78 3.74
CA GLY A 816 -21.19 -6.47 2.46
C GLY A 816 -21.57 -5.57 1.31
N VAL A 817 -20.76 -5.52 0.26
CA VAL A 817 -20.95 -4.70 -0.94
C VAL A 817 -20.93 -5.56 -2.19
N LEU A 818 -21.89 -5.35 -3.06
CA LEU A 818 -22.02 -6.02 -4.35
C LEU A 818 -21.74 -5.03 -5.49
N ASN A 819 -20.81 -5.39 -6.37
CA ASN A 819 -20.45 -4.61 -7.55
C ASN A 819 -20.76 -5.38 -8.82
N LEU A 820 -21.09 -4.68 -9.90
CA LEU A 820 -21.44 -5.24 -11.20
C LEU A 820 -20.67 -4.53 -12.30
N GLY A 821 -19.93 -5.30 -13.12
CA GLY A 821 -19.27 -4.83 -14.32
C GLY A 821 -19.85 -5.47 -15.59
N ALA A 822 -19.71 -4.78 -16.71
CA ALA A 822 -20.06 -5.33 -18.02
C ALA A 822 -19.14 -4.76 -19.11
N HIS A 823 -18.69 -5.63 -20.00
CA HIS A 823 -17.85 -5.30 -21.14
C HIS A 823 -18.49 -5.80 -22.42
N TYR A 824 -18.68 -4.93 -23.39
CA TYR A 824 -19.25 -5.26 -24.70
C TYR A 824 -18.30 -4.89 -25.84
N GLN A 825 -17.70 -5.89 -26.47
CA GLN A 825 -16.88 -5.74 -27.67
C GLN A 825 -17.78 -5.45 -28.86
N ILE A 826 -18.05 -4.17 -29.16
CA ILE A 826 -18.90 -3.73 -30.25
C ILE A 826 -18.28 -4.21 -31.58
N GLN A 827 -17.00 -3.89 -31.78
CA GLN A 827 -16.16 -4.29 -32.91
C GLN A 827 -14.77 -4.68 -32.39
N LYS A 828 -13.90 -5.26 -33.21
CA LYS A 828 -12.56 -5.66 -32.81
C LYS A 828 -11.72 -4.53 -32.18
N ARG A 829 -12.06 -3.29 -32.48
CA ARG A 829 -11.34 -2.08 -32.05
C ARG A 829 -12.12 -1.19 -31.10
N VAL A 830 -13.36 -1.53 -30.80
CA VAL A 830 -14.24 -0.68 -29.96
C VAL A 830 -14.90 -1.52 -28.90
N GLU A 831 -14.65 -1.20 -27.65
CA GLU A 831 -15.26 -1.80 -26.47
C GLU A 831 -16.06 -0.74 -25.72
N LEU A 832 -17.29 -1.09 -25.31
CA LEU A 832 -18.08 -0.37 -24.32
C LEU A 832 -17.94 -1.09 -22.99
N PHE A 833 -17.72 -0.33 -21.91
CA PHE A 833 -17.76 -0.89 -20.57
C PHE A 833 -18.71 -0.10 -19.67
N LEU A 834 -19.23 -0.77 -18.66
CA LEU A 834 -20.08 -0.23 -17.60
C LEU A 834 -19.63 -0.82 -16.28
N GLN A 835 -19.54 0.01 -15.25
CA GLN A 835 -19.29 -0.40 -13.88
C GLN A 835 -20.35 0.22 -12.96
N ILE A 836 -20.86 -0.57 -12.02
CA ILE A 836 -21.77 -0.14 -10.96
C ILE A 836 -21.20 -0.64 -9.64
N ASP A 837 -20.83 0.28 -8.79
CA ASP A 837 -20.35 -0.05 -7.45
C ASP A 837 -21.49 0.14 -6.44
N ASN A 838 -21.47 -0.69 -5.39
CA ASN A 838 -22.50 -0.74 -4.37
C ASN A 838 -23.92 -0.85 -4.97
N LEU A 839 -24.11 -1.85 -5.82
CA LEU A 839 -25.35 -2.08 -6.58
C LEU A 839 -26.62 -2.07 -5.71
N LEU A 840 -26.52 -2.52 -4.46
CA LEU A 840 -27.63 -2.56 -3.51
C LEU A 840 -27.80 -1.27 -2.72
N ASN A 841 -26.97 -0.26 -3.00
CA ASN A 841 -26.95 1.03 -2.28
C ASN A 841 -26.93 0.86 -0.75
N HIS A 842 -26.13 -0.07 -0.27
CA HIS A 842 -25.98 -0.32 1.15
C HIS A 842 -25.19 0.81 1.81
N ARG A 843 -25.63 1.32 2.96
CA ARG A 843 -24.88 2.26 3.80
C ARG A 843 -23.97 1.47 4.72
N TYR A 844 -22.68 1.74 4.67
CA TYR A 844 -21.68 1.01 5.44
C TYR A 844 -20.52 1.93 5.84
N TYR A 845 -19.66 1.46 6.73
CA TYR A 845 -18.49 2.18 7.20
C TYR A 845 -17.24 1.36 6.99
N THR A 846 -16.17 1.99 6.51
CA THR A 846 -14.89 1.33 6.25
C THR A 846 -13.91 1.46 7.41
N ALA A 847 -14.05 2.51 8.24
CA ALA A 847 -13.23 2.78 9.40
C ALA A 847 -14.04 3.50 10.49
N ALA A 848 -13.51 3.53 11.71
CA ALA A 848 -14.08 4.25 12.84
C ALA A 848 -12.97 4.76 13.78
N GLN A 849 -13.24 5.90 14.45
CA GLN A 849 -12.37 6.52 15.45
C GLN A 849 -13.22 7.17 16.55
N LEU A 850 -12.78 7.04 17.81
CA LEU A 850 -13.33 7.83 18.91
C LEU A 850 -12.74 9.24 18.87
N GLY A 851 -13.52 10.22 19.29
CA GLY A 851 -13.08 11.60 19.37
C GLY A 851 -14.08 12.48 20.10
N SER A 852 -13.63 13.64 20.52
CA SER A 852 -14.44 14.67 21.16
C SER A 852 -15.39 15.34 20.16
N THR A 853 -16.51 15.85 20.64
CA THR A 853 -17.48 16.56 19.83
C THR A 853 -18.13 17.73 20.57
N PRO A 854 -18.09 18.95 20.00
CA PRO A 854 -18.72 20.10 20.61
C PRO A 854 -20.23 20.22 20.29
N PHE A 855 -20.81 19.21 19.61
CA PHE A 855 -22.19 19.31 19.15
C PHE A 855 -23.14 18.46 20.00
N ASP A 856 -24.32 19.02 20.28
CA ASP A 856 -25.45 18.28 20.85
C ASP A 856 -26.14 17.40 19.79
N ASN A 857 -27.15 16.62 20.20
CA ASN A 857 -27.92 15.75 19.30
C ASN A 857 -28.68 16.51 18.20
N SER A 858 -28.95 17.81 18.38
CA SER A 858 -29.56 18.67 17.38
C SER A 858 -28.53 19.28 16.44
N GLY A 859 -27.23 19.15 16.76
CA GLY A 859 -26.11 19.70 16.03
C GLY A 859 -25.85 21.17 16.36
N ASN A 860 -26.28 21.65 17.53
CA ASN A 860 -25.88 22.96 18.03
C ASN A 860 -24.49 22.83 18.66
N PHE A 861 -23.70 23.89 18.50
CA PHE A 861 -22.42 23.96 19.15
C PHE A 861 -22.60 24.14 20.67
N VAL A 862 -22.05 23.24 21.48
CA VAL A 862 -22.09 23.26 22.94
C VAL A 862 -20.75 22.75 23.45
N ALA A 863 -19.76 23.61 23.52
CA ALA A 863 -18.42 23.21 23.93
C ALA A 863 -18.37 22.68 25.37
N ARG A 864 -19.23 23.19 26.24
CA ARG A 864 -19.31 22.82 27.65
C ARG A 864 -20.70 22.39 28.04
N PRO A 865 -21.06 21.13 27.70
CA PRO A 865 -22.39 20.61 28.00
C PRO A 865 -22.59 20.30 29.50
N PHE A 866 -21.52 20.25 30.31
CA PHE A 866 -21.54 19.80 31.69
C PHE A 866 -20.94 20.83 32.65
N PRO A 867 -21.27 20.79 33.94
CA PRO A 867 -20.62 21.60 34.98
C PRO A 867 -19.12 21.22 35.12
N ALA A 868 -18.32 22.19 35.53
CA ALA A 868 -16.91 21.92 35.83
C ALA A 868 -16.74 20.95 36.97
N VAL A 869 -15.75 20.08 36.91
CA VAL A 869 -15.29 19.15 37.95
C VAL A 869 -13.83 19.48 38.23
N ASP A 870 -13.53 19.87 39.45
CA ASP A 870 -12.16 20.26 39.88
C ASP A 870 -11.48 21.36 39.03
N GLY A 871 -12.28 22.15 38.32
CA GLY A 871 -11.82 23.25 37.48
C GLY A 871 -11.88 22.96 35.98
N ASP A 872 -11.89 21.71 35.59
CA ASP A 872 -11.97 21.27 34.19
C ASP A 872 -13.40 20.93 33.79
N TYR A 873 -13.70 21.05 32.51
CA TYR A 873 -15.07 20.77 32.02
C TYR A 873 -15.10 19.42 31.28
N PRO A 874 -15.97 18.49 31.72
CA PRO A 874 -16.19 17.27 30.97
C PRO A 874 -16.68 17.57 29.53
N ILE A 875 -16.13 16.85 28.57
CA ILE A 875 -16.50 16.97 27.16
C ILE A 875 -17.33 15.76 26.70
N ARG A 876 -18.03 15.95 25.60
CA ARG A 876 -18.80 14.88 24.98
C ARG A 876 -17.95 14.19 23.92
N ASN A 877 -17.97 12.85 23.90
CA ASN A 877 -17.25 12.02 22.97
C ASN A 877 -18.21 11.24 22.06
N THR A 878 -17.78 10.90 20.87
CA THR A 878 -18.55 10.12 19.90
C THR A 878 -17.66 9.22 19.06
N THR A 879 -18.27 8.36 18.25
CA THR A 879 -17.56 7.62 17.21
C THR A 879 -17.74 8.32 15.88
N PHE A 880 -16.64 8.65 15.26
CA PHE A 880 -16.56 9.15 13.88
C PHE A 880 -16.36 7.98 12.94
N PHE A 881 -17.01 8.02 11.78
CA PHE A 881 -16.97 6.95 10.79
C PHE A 881 -16.52 7.45 9.43
N ALA A 882 -15.84 6.57 8.70
CA ALA A 882 -15.60 6.69 7.27
C ALA A 882 -16.78 6.07 6.50
N PRO A 883 -17.74 6.85 5.98
CA PRO A 883 -18.92 6.31 5.32
C PRO A 883 -18.58 5.80 3.92
N GLY A 884 -18.98 4.58 3.60
CA GLY A 884 -18.80 4.01 2.27
C GLY A 884 -19.63 4.72 1.20
N ALA A 885 -19.12 4.80 -0.02
CA ALA A 885 -19.79 5.44 -1.13
C ALA A 885 -21.17 4.80 -1.43
N PRO A 886 -22.22 5.61 -1.72
CA PRO A 886 -23.50 5.10 -2.19
C PRO A 886 -23.37 4.46 -3.57
N ILE A 887 -24.47 3.95 -4.12
CA ILE A 887 -24.45 3.42 -5.49
C ILE A 887 -23.86 4.46 -6.46
N GLY A 888 -22.83 4.05 -7.20
CA GLY A 888 -22.19 4.82 -8.26
C GLY A 888 -22.13 4.03 -9.55
N ALA A 889 -22.41 4.67 -10.67
CA ALA A 889 -22.32 4.04 -11.98
C ALA A 889 -21.50 4.91 -12.93
N TRP A 890 -20.61 4.29 -13.69
CA TRP A 890 -19.85 4.93 -14.76
C TRP A 890 -19.63 3.96 -15.91
N GLY A 891 -19.38 4.52 -17.06
CA GLY A 891 -19.10 3.74 -18.24
C GLY A 891 -18.34 4.54 -19.28
N GLY A 892 -17.84 3.86 -20.27
CA GLY A 892 -16.99 4.48 -21.27
C GLY A 892 -16.79 3.65 -22.52
N LEU A 893 -16.09 4.27 -23.45
CA LEU A 893 -15.64 3.64 -24.68
C LEU A 893 -14.12 3.51 -24.67
N ARG A 894 -13.63 2.33 -25.07
CA ARG A 894 -12.23 2.04 -25.28
C ARG A 894 -12.00 1.75 -26.74
N PHE A 895 -11.05 2.46 -27.34
CA PHE A 895 -10.68 2.34 -28.75
C PHE A 895 -9.27 1.76 -28.85
N HIS A 896 -9.12 0.71 -29.66
CA HIS A 896 -7.82 0.08 -29.96
C HIS A 896 -7.45 0.33 -31.42
N PHE A 897 -6.24 0.79 -31.68
CA PHE A 897 -5.75 1.16 -33.01
C PHE A 897 -4.56 0.30 -33.45
#